data_64042aa9e751dfcfae6b8b972f0f4536
#
_entry.id   64042aa9e751dfcfae6b8b972f0f4536
#
_cell.length_a   1.000
_cell.length_b   1.000
_cell.length_c   1.000
_cell.angle_alpha   90.00
_cell.angle_beta   90.00
_cell.angle_gamma   90.00
#
_symmetry.space_group_name_H-M   'P 1'
#
loop_
_entity.id
_entity.type
_entity.pdbx_description
1 polymer ?
#
loop_
_entity_poly.entity_id
_entity_poly.type
_entity_poly.pdbx_seq_one_letter_code
_entity_poly.pdbx_strand_id
1 'polypeptide(L)'
;MLNILKTHFGFDQFRPLQEEIIGCVMAPRDAFVLMPTGAGKSLCYQLPALKLPGVTLVISPLIALMKDQVDALKADGIPAAFINSSLTRAEIDRIQAEALRGEIKILYAAPERLTTPDFQHFLQKIAVSLIAIDESHCISEWGHDFRPDYRNLKILRTKFPQVPVMALTATATRKVREDIICQLSLEKAQIFTSSFNRPNLSYAVLPKKNSYGHLINLLREHRHEAAIIYCFSRKDTEHLAADLRQEGFKALPYHAGLESEVRRTNQEKFIRDEAQIIVATIAFGMGIDKPDVRLVIHYHLPKSIEGYYQETGRAGRDGLPSRCLLFYSPADAIKQQYFIRQIEDETERKNAYGKLDQMVDYCERATCRRAHLLAYFGEDYHRESCGGCDICFSPQEDFDATIISQKIMSAIMRTGQRFGMNYVIDVLLGARNNKILERDHHELSVYGIVDDFSKEDLRSIVNQLVSKQLIVKSGDEYPTLALSPRGQDFLKQRAEMRLPRPKVLPKLSEPGETLDSEYDRDLFENLRLLRKELADEQGVPPFVVFGDLALRQMAAYLPQNEENFSRISGVGQEKLKRYGKIFTEAIQTYARANHRPEREVPLPRPARPPRSNRLGPTYRETQELVQQKLSVEKMASLRGLAAGTIAAHIEKLVSRGEKIDIDYLRPPVEKFEKIKAAFQRS
;
A
#
# COMPACT_ATOMS: atom_id res chain seq x y z
N MET A 1 22.50 -18.07 4.82
CA MET A 1 21.37 -17.48 4.09
C MET A 1 21.83 -16.48 3.03
N LEU A 2 22.73 -15.54 3.32
CA LEU A 2 23.24 -14.57 2.32
C LEU A 2 23.81 -15.21 1.07
N ASN A 3 24.56 -16.31 1.20
CA ASN A 3 25.11 -17.00 0.03
C ASN A 3 24.00 -17.57 -0.88
N ILE A 4 22.95 -18.16 -0.31
CA ILE A 4 21.79 -18.65 -1.08
C ILE A 4 21.05 -17.49 -1.74
N LEU A 5 20.89 -16.36 -1.02
CA LEU A 5 20.29 -15.13 -1.54
C LEU A 5 21.06 -14.62 -2.78
N LYS A 6 22.39 -14.57 -2.71
CA LYS A 6 23.23 -14.15 -3.84
C LYS A 6 23.16 -15.13 -5.00
N THR A 7 23.30 -16.42 -4.72
CA THR A 7 23.37 -17.48 -5.74
C THR A 7 22.09 -17.56 -6.58
N HIS A 8 20.92 -17.58 -5.93
CA HIS A 8 19.64 -17.77 -6.63
C HIS A 8 18.99 -16.45 -7.05
N PHE A 9 18.98 -15.46 -6.17
CA PHE A 9 18.20 -14.22 -6.40
C PHE A 9 19.09 -13.02 -6.82
N GLY A 10 20.42 -13.14 -6.76
CA GLY A 10 21.34 -12.08 -7.15
C GLY A 10 21.38 -10.86 -6.23
N PHE A 11 20.93 -10.99 -4.97
CA PHE A 11 20.96 -9.92 -3.98
C PHE A 11 22.06 -10.14 -2.95
N ASP A 12 22.82 -9.08 -2.64
CA ASP A 12 23.94 -9.15 -1.71
C ASP A 12 23.53 -8.92 -0.24
N GLN A 13 22.33 -8.43 0.02
CA GLN A 13 21.83 -8.11 1.36
C GLN A 13 20.31 -8.28 1.46
N PHE A 14 19.86 -8.55 2.67
CA PHE A 14 18.43 -8.58 2.98
C PHE A 14 17.84 -7.17 3.04
N ARG A 15 16.59 -7.05 2.66
CA ARG A 15 15.79 -5.88 2.99
C ARG A 15 15.44 -5.88 4.50
N PRO A 16 15.07 -4.74 5.09
CA PRO A 16 14.68 -4.67 6.51
C PRO A 16 13.67 -5.75 6.89
N LEU A 17 13.87 -6.39 8.04
CA LEU A 17 13.09 -7.49 8.63
C LEU A 17 13.17 -8.85 7.91
N GLN A 18 13.66 -8.95 6.68
CA GLN A 18 13.70 -10.24 5.98
C GLN A 18 14.56 -11.27 6.73
N GLU A 19 15.73 -10.87 7.22
CA GLU A 19 16.64 -11.78 7.94
C GLU A 19 16.04 -12.29 9.25
N GLU A 20 15.38 -11.40 10.00
CA GLU A 20 14.72 -11.77 11.27
C GLU A 20 13.53 -12.70 11.02
N ILE A 21 12.72 -12.44 9.98
CA ILE A 21 11.59 -13.30 9.61
C ILE A 21 12.06 -14.68 9.19
N ILE A 22 13.08 -14.74 8.34
CA ILE A 22 13.70 -15.99 7.90
C ILE A 22 14.27 -16.75 9.11
N GLY A 23 14.98 -16.07 10.00
CA GLY A 23 15.52 -16.65 11.23
C GLY A 23 14.43 -17.22 12.16
N CYS A 24 13.27 -16.56 12.22
CA CYS A 24 12.13 -17.02 13.02
C CYS A 24 11.64 -18.40 12.54
N VAL A 25 11.36 -18.56 11.24
CA VAL A 25 10.83 -19.83 10.70
C VAL A 25 11.89 -20.91 10.59
N MET A 26 13.16 -20.55 10.45
CA MET A 26 14.28 -21.50 10.56
C MET A 26 14.47 -22.06 11.98
N ALA A 27 14.01 -21.31 13.00
CA ALA A 27 13.96 -21.75 14.40
C ALA A 27 12.59 -22.35 14.79
N PRO A 28 11.93 -23.11 13.92
CA PRO A 28 10.53 -23.55 13.78
C PRO A 28 9.53 -22.79 14.66
N ARG A 29 9.47 -21.47 14.51
CA ARG A 29 8.51 -20.60 15.19
C ARG A 29 7.53 -19.98 14.22
N ASP A 30 6.29 -19.81 14.64
CA ASP A 30 5.26 -19.15 13.85
C ASP A 30 5.57 -17.65 13.69
N ALA A 31 5.20 -17.10 12.53
CA ALA A 31 5.40 -15.70 12.20
C ALA A 31 4.13 -15.05 11.62
N PHE A 32 3.79 -13.86 12.10
CA PHE A 32 2.85 -12.97 11.43
C PHE A 32 3.63 -11.83 10.78
N VAL A 33 3.51 -11.68 9.46
CA VAL A 33 4.32 -10.77 8.66
C VAL A 33 3.44 -9.73 7.97
N LEU A 34 3.54 -8.49 8.41
CA LEU A 34 2.86 -7.34 7.84
C LEU A 34 3.90 -6.46 7.12
N MET A 35 3.97 -6.59 5.81
CA MET A 35 4.92 -5.87 4.96
C MET A 35 4.22 -5.34 3.71
N PRO A 36 4.48 -4.10 3.26
CA PRO A 36 3.85 -3.52 2.07
C PRO A 36 4.13 -4.34 0.81
N THR A 37 3.31 -4.16 -0.21
CA THR A 37 3.55 -4.74 -1.54
C THR A 37 4.90 -4.23 -2.08
N GLY A 38 5.68 -5.12 -2.70
CA GLY A 38 7.04 -4.80 -3.20
C GLY A 38 8.14 -4.82 -2.14
N ALA A 39 7.85 -5.06 -0.85
CA ALA A 39 8.87 -5.18 0.20
C ALA A 39 9.60 -6.54 0.20
N GLY A 40 9.22 -7.47 -0.67
CA GLY A 40 9.85 -8.79 -0.80
C GLY A 40 9.34 -9.83 0.18
N LYS A 41 8.02 -9.83 0.48
CA LYS A 41 7.35 -10.84 1.32
C LYS A 41 7.63 -12.27 0.88
N SER A 42 7.54 -12.55 -0.43
CA SER A 42 7.70 -13.91 -0.98
C SER A 42 9.07 -14.50 -0.67
N LEU A 43 10.12 -13.68 -0.67
CA LEU A 43 11.48 -14.12 -0.33
C LEU A 43 11.58 -14.69 1.09
N CYS A 44 10.74 -14.21 2.02
CA CYS A 44 10.75 -14.65 3.42
C CYS A 44 10.39 -16.13 3.60
N TYR A 45 9.63 -16.73 2.67
CA TYR A 45 9.35 -18.17 2.65
C TYR A 45 10.08 -18.91 1.53
N GLN A 46 10.41 -18.26 0.42
CA GLN A 46 11.13 -18.89 -0.69
C GLN A 46 12.57 -19.24 -0.31
N LEU A 47 13.27 -18.37 0.39
CA LEU A 47 14.66 -18.61 0.76
C LEU A 47 14.81 -19.73 1.82
N PRO A 48 14.00 -19.78 2.91
CA PRO A 48 14.00 -20.93 3.83
C PRO A 48 13.69 -22.25 3.16
N ALA A 49 12.78 -22.28 2.18
CA ALA A 49 12.39 -23.47 1.44
C ALA A 49 13.59 -24.21 0.81
N LEU A 50 14.62 -23.47 0.38
CA LEU A 50 15.83 -24.06 -0.22
C LEU A 50 16.70 -24.79 0.80
N LYS A 51 16.58 -24.46 2.09
CA LYS A 51 17.39 -25.05 3.16
C LYS A 51 16.61 -26.07 4.01
N LEU A 52 15.31 -25.94 4.09
CA LEU A 52 14.45 -26.84 4.83
C LEU A 52 14.37 -28.23 4.13
N PRO A 53 14.27 -29.34 4.90
CA PRO A 53 14.31 -30.72 4.34
C PRO A 53 13.03 -31.03 3.64
N GLY A 54 11.95 -30.60 3.64
CA GLY A 54 10.70 -30.97 2.96
C GLY A 54 10.23 -29.92 1.95
N VAL A 55 8.93 -29.91 1.78
CA VAL A 55 8.21 -29.00 0.92
C VAL A 55 7.72 -27.79 1.73
N THR A 56 7.90 -26.58 1.20
CA THR A 56 7.20 -25.39 1.68
C THR A 56 5.85 -25.31 0.97
N LEU A 57 4.77 -25.45 1.74
CA LEU A 57 3.39 -25.32 1.24
C LEU A 57 2.97 -23.85 1.31
N VAL A 58 2.67 -23.24 0.17
CA VAL A 58 2.22 -21.85 0.07
C VAL A 58 0.75 -21.81 -0.30
N ILE A 59 -0.09 -21.26 0.56
CA ILE A 59 -1.51 -21.04 0.27
C ILE A 59 -1.66 -19.64 -0.31
N SER A 60 -2.19 -19.53 -1.52
CA SER A 60 -2.43 -18.27 -2.21
C SER A 60 -3.81 -18.25 -2.85
N PRO A 61 -4.54 -17.11 -2.82
CA PRO A 61 -5.91 -17.03 -3.33
C PRO A 61 -5.98 -16.81 -4.85
N LEU A 62 -4.84 -16.74 -5.54
CA LEU A 62 -4.76 -16.15 -6.87
C LEU A 62 -4.01 -17.06 -7.85
N ILE A 63 -4.77 -17.66 -8.75
CA ILE A 63 -4.26 -18.61 -9.77
C ILE A 63 -3.16 -17.99 -10.64
N ALA A 64 -3.36 -16.75 -11.11
CA ALA A 64 -2.38 -16.05 -11.94
C ALA A 64 -1.08 -15.77 -11.18
N LEU A 65 -1.18 -15.32 -9.93
CA LEU A 65 0.00 -15.06 -9.08
C LEU A 65 0.82 -16.33 -8.83
N MET A 66 0.15 -17.46 -8.58
CA MET A 66 0.85 -18.74 -8.38
C MET A 66 1.70 -19.10 -9.61
N LYS A 67 1.12 -18.92 -10.81
CA LYS A 67 1.84 -19.19 -12.07
C LYS A 67 3.05 -18.27 -12.22
N ASP A 68 2.88 -16.96 -12.05
CA ASP A 68 3.96 -15.97 -12.19
C ASP A 68 5.10 -16.24 -11.20
N GLN A 69 4.76 -16.56 -9.94
CA GLN A 69 5.74 -16.92 -8.90
C GLN A 69 6.48 -18.21 -9.23
N VAL A 70 5.78 -19.24 -9.72
CA VAL A 70 6.40 -20.52 -10.09
C VAL A 70 7.30 -20.35 -11.31
N ASP A 71 6.88 -19.58 -12.31
CA ASP A 71 7.68 -19.32 -13.51
C ASP A 71 8.96 -18.54 -13.17
N ALA A 72 8.87 -17.53 -12.28
CA ALA A 72 10.03 -16.80 -11.77
C ALA A 72 10.99 -17.71 -10.99
N LEU A 73 10.48 -18.54 -10.09
CA LEU A 73 11.30 -19.49 -9.32
C LEU A 73 12.03 -20.50 -10.20
N LYS A 74 11.35 -21.03 -11.21
CA LYS A 74 11.96 -21.94 -12.19
C LYS A 74 13.06 -21.26 -13.00
N ALA A 75 12.87 -20.00 -13.36
CA ALA A 75 13.91 -19.20 -14.05
C ALA A 75 15.15 -18.96 -13.16
N ASP A 76 14.94 -18.86 -11.85
CA ASP A 76 16.04 -18.75 -10.86
C ASP A 76 16.61 -20.14 -10.45
N GLY A 77 16.19 -21.23 -11.12
CA GLY A 77 16.67 -22.60 -10.88
C GLY A 77 16.07 -23.25 -9.62
N ILE A 78 14.93 -22.78 -9.14
CA ILE A 78 14.28 -23.29 -7.93
C ILE A 78 13.11 -24.20 -8.30
N PRO A 79 13.09 -25.47 -7.84
CA PRO A 79 12.01 -26.41 -8.11
C PRO A 79 10.70 -25.98 -7.44
N ALA A 80 9.75 -25.48 -8.20
CA ALA A 80 8.46 -25.04 -7.73
C ALA A 80 7.33 -25.51 -8.64
N ALA A 81 6.15 -25.73 -8.07
CA ALA A 81 4.93 -26.07 -8.78
C ALA A 81 3.70 -25.44 -8.12
N PHE A 82 2.56 -25.47 -8.82
CA PHE A 82 1.28 -25.05 -8.23
C PHE A 82 0.18 -26.05 -8.51
N ILE A 83 -0.83 -26.13 -7.63
CA ILE A 83 -2.05 -26.94 -7.79
C ILE A 83 -3.26 -26.03 -7.55
N ASN A 84 -4.06 -25.85 -8.60
CA ASN A 84 -5.30 -25.06 -8.56
C ASN A 84 -6.38 -25.65 -9.46
N SER A 85 -7.49 -24.93 -9.67
CA SER A 85 -8.63 -25.40 -10.47
C SER A 85 -8.42 -25.34 -12.00
N SER A 86 -7.35 -24.71 -12.47
CA SER A 86 -7.08 -24.61 -13.92
C SER A 86 -6.32 -25.82 -14.49
N LEU A 87 -5.78 -26.70 -13.63
CA LEU A 87 -5.00 -27.86 -14.04
C LEU A 87 -5.88 -29.08 -14.30
N THR A 88 -5.46 -29.87 -15.28
CA THR A 88 -6.06 -31.19 -15.55
C THR A 88 -5.69 -32.20 -14.46
N ARG A 89 -6.45 -33.28 -14.33
CA ARG A 89 -6.16 -34.36 -13.37
C ARG A 89 -4.78 -34.95 -13.58
N ALA A 90 -4.38 -35.20 -14.82
CA ALA A 90 -3.08 -35.77 -15.13
C ALA A 90 -1.92 -34.87 -14.70
N GLU A 91 -2.05 -33.52 -14.85
CA GLU A 91 -1.07 -32.57 -14.37
C GLU A 91 -0.97 -32.56 -12.85
N ILE A 92 -2.10 -32.62 -12.15
CA ILE A 92 -2.15 -32.68 -10.70
C ILE A 92 -1.45 -33.93 -10.20
N ASP A 93 -1.78 -35.11 -10.76
CA ASP A 93 -1.19 -36.39 -10.37
C ASP A 93 0.33 -36.42 -10.61
N ARG A 94 0.80 -35.82 -11.72
CA ARG A 94 2.24 -35.66 -11.98
C ARG A 94 2.92 -34.80 -10.92
N ILE A 95 2.36 -33.60 -10.62
CA ILE A 95 2.94 -32.69 -9.63
C ILE A 95 2.96 -33.35 -8.24
N GLN A 96 1.91 -34.05 -7.87
CA GLN A 96 1.87 -34.79 -6.60
C GLN A 96 2.95 -35.87 -6.53
N ALA A 97 3.17 -36.61 -7.64
CA ALA A 97 4.24 -37.62 -7.71
C ALA A 97 5.63 -36.99 -7.60
N GLU A 98 5.88 -35.84 -8.27
CA GLU A 98 7.14 -35.09 -8.18
C GLU A 98 7.39 -34.60 -6.76
N ALA A 99 6.33 -34.08 -6.07
CA ALA A 99 6.42 -33.65 -4.68
C ALA A 99 6.74 -34.79 -3.72
N LEU A 100 6.13 -35.97 -3.93
CA LEU A 100 6.41 -37.19 -3.13
C LEU A 100 7.84 -37.72 -3.32
N ARG A 101 8.43 -37.53 -4.48
CA ARG A 101 9.83 -37.84 -4.73
C ARG A 101 10.83 -36.81 -4.20
N GLY A 102 10.32 -35.69 -3.64
CA GLY A 102 11.16 -34.60 -3.14
C GLY A 102 11.77 -33.71 -4.23
N GLU A 103 11.25 -33.78 -5.44
CA GLU A 103 11.70 -32.98 -6.58
C GLU A 103 11.17 -31.54 -6.57
N ILE A 104 10.16 -31.25 -5.69
CA ILE A 104 9.57 -29.92 -5.52
C ILE A 104 9.94 -29.38 -4.14
N LYS A 105 10.46 -28.15 -4.10
CA LYS A 105 10.77 -27.42 -2.86
C LYS A 105 9.66 -26.50 -2.41
N ILE A 106 8.94 -25.90 -3.36
CA ILE A 106 7.86 -24.95 -3.08
C ILE A 106 6.61 -25.40 -3.85
N LEU A 107 5.53 -25.68 -3.11
CA LEU A 107 4.25 -26.06 -3.68
C LEU A 107 3.20 -25.01 -3.33
N TYR A 108 2.73 -24.28 -4.35
CA TYR A 108 1.60 -23.37 -4.20
C TYR A 108 0.29 -24.14 -4.32
N ALA A 109 -0.67 -23.83 -3.48
CA ALA A 109 -2.00 -24.43 -3.51
C ALA A 109 -3.09 -23.36 -3.32
N ALA A 110 -4.17 -23.50 -4.07
CA ALA A 110 -5.36 -22.67 -3.88
C ALA A 110 -6.13 -23.14 -2.61
N PRO A 111 -6.73 -22.22 -1.83
CA PRO A 111 -7.37 -22.53 -0.55
C PRO A 111 -8.52 -23.54 -0.68
N GLU A 112 -9.28 -23.51 -1.78
CA GLU A 112 -10.37 -24.46 -2.05
C GLU A 112 -9.89 -25.91 -2.21
N ARG A 113 -8.61 -26.13 -2.54
CA ARG A 113 -8.05 -27.49 -2.63
C ARG A 113 -7.92 -28.18 -1.28
N LEU A 114 -7.77 -27.42 -0.21
CA LEU A 114 -7.60 -27.96 1.15
C LEU A 114 -8.82 -28.75 1.64
N THR A 115 -10.00 -28.51 1.07
CA THR A 115 -11.23 -29.21 1.43
C THR A 115 -11.46 -30.47 0.59
N THR A 116 -10.69 -30.67 -0.50
CA THR A 116 -10.86 -31.86 -1.36
C THR A 116 -10.21 -33.09 -0.74
N PRO A 117 -10.91 -34.27 -0.69
CA PRO A 117 -10.38 -35.48 -0.06
C PRO A 117 -9.05 -35.96 -0.65
N ASP A 118 -8.91 -35.90 -1.97
CA ASP A 118 -7.70 -36.31 -2.67
C ASP A 118 -6.47 -35.48 -2.26
N PHE A 119 -6.63 -34.16 -2.19
CA PHE A 119 -5.54 -33.28 -1.77
C PHE A 119 -5.20 -33.43 -0.28
N GLN A 120 -6.21 -33.68 0.55
CA GLN A 120 -6.01 -33.97 1.95
C GLN A 120 -5.23 -35.29 2.16
N HIS A 121 -5.51 -36.32 1.37
CA HIS A 121 -4.76 -37.56 1.38
C HIS A 121 -3.33 -37.41 0.90
N PHE A 122 -3.13 -36.60 -0.16
CA PHE A 122 -1.80 -36.24 -0.64
C PHE A 122 -0.97 -35.50 0.44
N LEU A 123 -1.57 -34.51 1.13
CA LEU A 123 -0.91 -33.77 2.21
C LEU A 123 -0.45 -34.64 3.38
N GLN A 124 -1.10 -35.77 3.63
CA GLN A 124 -0.68 -36.73 4.67
C GLN A 124 0.60 -37.50 4.33
N LYS A 125 0.95 -37.54 3.02
CA LYS A 125 2.08 -38.31 2.49
C LYS A 125 3.34 -37.47 2.26
N ILE A 126 3.22 -36.17 2.14
CA ILE A 126 4.37 -35.29 1.90
C ILE A 126 4.95 -34.75 3.21
N ALA A 127 6.27 -34.58 3.24
CA ALA A 127 6.97 -33.92 4.34
C ALA A 127 6.87 -32.40 4.19
N VAL A 128 5.89 -31.77 4.86
CA VAL A 128 5.77 -30.30 4.90
C VAL A 128 6.68 -29.75 5.98
N SER A 129 7.54 -28.79 5.64
CA SER A 129 8.51 -28.16 6.55
C SER A 129 8.19 -26.73 6.92
N LEU A 130 7.38 -26.04 6.11
CA LEU A 130 6.91 -24.67 6.33
C LEU A 130 5.55 -24.50 5.65
N ILE A 131 4.63 -23.81 6.31
CA ILE A 131 3.36 -23.39 5.73
C ILE A 131 3.38 -21.86 5.64
N ALA A 132 3.27 -21.32 4.42
CA ALA A 132 3.12 -19.89 4.17
C ALA A 132 1.68 -19.58 3.72
N ILE A 133 1.01 -18.66 4.39
CA ILE A 133 -0.35 -18.22 4.04
C ILE A 133 -0.22 -16.79 3.48
N ASP A 134 -0.22 -16.69 2.16
CA ASP A 134 -0.15 -15.41 1.48
C ASP A 134 -1.53 -14.74 1.44
N GLU A 135 -1.54 -13.40 1.35
CA GLU A 135 -2.74 -12.56 1.44
C GLU A 135 -3.65 -12.97 2.60
N SER A 136 -3.06 -13.22 3.78
CA SER A 136 -3.77 -13.72 4.96
C SER A 136 -4.92 -12.83 5.43
N HIS A 137 -4.99 -11.56 4.98
CA HIS A 137 -6.14 -10.67 5.23
C HIS A 137 -7.45 -11.18 4.64
N CYS A 138 -7.40 -12.11 3.65
CA CYS A 138 -8.58 -12.74 3.07
C CYS A 138 -9.38 -13.61 4.07
N ILE A 139 -8.79 -13.97 5.21
CA ILE A 139 -9.51 -14.75 6.26
C ILE A 139 -10.46 -13.87 7.07
N SER A 140 -10.25 -12.55 7.11
CA SER A 140 -10.97 -11.62 7.97
C SER A 140 -12.16 -10.98 7.26
N GLU A 141 -13.33 -11.04 7.87
CA GLU A 141 -14.54 -10.31 7.40
C GLU A 141 -14.36 -8.77 7.48
N TRP A 142 -13.45 -8.31 8.32
CA TRP A 142 -13.09 -6.89 8.43
C TRP A 142 -12.08 -6.45 7.40
N GLY A 143 -11.51 -7.41 6.66
CA GLY A 143 -10.60 -7.16 5.54
C GLY A 143 -11.29 -6.47 4.36
N HIS A 144 -10.53 -6.09 3.37
CA HIS A 144 -11.06 -5.47 2.14
C HIS A 144 -11.39 -6.51 1.05
N ASP A 145 -10.95 -7.76 1.21
CA ASP A 145 -11.19 -8.89 0.28
C ASP A 145 -11.39 -10.18 1.06
N PHE A 146 -12.51 -10.28 1.76
CA PHE A 146 -12.86 -11.48 2.49
C PHE A 146 -13.17 -12.65 1.54
N ARG A 147 -12.61 -13.84 1.84
CA ARG A 147 -12.83 -15.09 1.09
C ARG A 147 -13.21 -16.22 2.02
N PRO A 148 -14.42 -16.77 1.91
CA PRO A 148 -14.89 -17.84 2.80
C PRO A 148 -13.97 -19.06 2.86
N ASP A 149 -13.33 -19.42 1.73
CA ASP A 149 -12.41 -20.56 1.63
C ASP A 149 -11.20 -20.44 2.58
N TYR A 150 -10.79 -19.21 2.92
CA TYR A 150 -9.70 -18.98 3.87
C TYR A 150 -10.02 -19.41 5.31
N ARG A 151 -11.29 -19.51 5.67
CA ARG A 151 -11.69 -20.05 7.00
C ARG A 151 -11.32 -21.51 7.17
N ASN A 152 -11.19 -22.26 6.08
CA ASN A 152 -10.79 -23.67 6.10
C ASN A 152 -9.31 -23.88 6.43
N LEU A 153 -8.49 -22.81 6.46
CA LEU A 153 -7.05 -22.90 6.75
C LEU A 153 -6.73 -23.41 8.14
N LYS A 154 -7.67 -23.34 9.08
CA LYS A 154 -7.55 -23.99 10.39
C LYS A 154 -7.16 -25.48 10.32
N ILE A 155 -7.58 -26.17 9.25
CA ILE A 155 -7.26 -27.60 9.04
C ILE A 155 -5.76 -27.85 8.96
N LEU A 156 -4.99 -26.87 8.47
CA LEU A 156 -3.53 -26.99 8.36
C LEU A 156 -2.86 -27.08 9.72
N ARG A 157 -3.32 -26.29 10.70
CA ARG A 157 -2.79 -26.37 12.08
C ARG A 157 -3.09 -27.72 12.74
N THR A 158 -4.28 -28.27 12.49
CA THR A 158 -4.65 -29.61 13.03
C THR A 158 -3.82 -30.72 12.39
N LYS A 159 -3.56 -30.65 11.08
CA LYS A 159 -2.80 -31.66 10.34
C LYS A 159 -1.30 -31.59 10.57
N PHE A 160 -0.77 -30.37 10.75
CA PHE A 160 0.66 -30.07 10.87
C PHE A 160 0.96 -29.28 12.15
N PRO A 161 0.70 -29.84 13.36
CA PRO A 161 0.81 -29.10 14.62
C PRO A 161 2.23 -28.62 14.94
N GLN A 162 3.26 -29.28 14.40
CA GLN A 162 4.67 -28.96 14.64
C GLN A 162 5.32 -28.13 13.51
N VAL A 163 4.62 -27.93 12.40
CA VAL A 163 5.16 -27.16 11.26
C VAL A 163 4.93 -25.68 11.50
N PRO A 164 5.96 -24.84 11.38
CA PRO A 164 5.80 -23.40 11.52
C PRO A 164 4.86 -22.84 10.45
N VAL A 165 4.02 -21.90 10.86
CA VAL A 165 3.11 -21.16 9.99
C VAL A 165 3.56 -19.73 9.89
N MET A 166 3.70 -19.24 8.66
CA MET A 166 3.96 -17.84 8.33
C MET A 166 2.73 -17.25 7.67
N ALA A 167 2.02 -16.34 8.34
CA ALA A 167 0.91 -15.58 7.76
C ALA A 167 1.43 -14.25 7.24
N LEU A 168 1.24 -13.98 5.95
CA LEU A 168 1.76 -12.77 5.28
C LEU A 168 0.61 -11.93 4.72
N THR A 169 0.70 -10.62 4.88
CA THR A 169 -0.20 -9.67 4.22
C THR A 169 0.47 -8.32 3.99
N ALA A 170 -0.04 -7.57 3.02
CA ALA A 170 0.40 -6.21 2.75
C ALA A 170 -0.44 -5.16 3.47
N THR A 171 -1.68 -5.47 3.80
CA THR A 171 -2.68 -4.53 4.30
C THR A 171 -3.47 -5.17 5.43
N ALA A 172 -3.25 -4.73 6.65
CA ALA A 172 -4.06 -5.13 7.79
C ALA A 172 -4.09 -3.99 8.82
N THR A 173 -5.28 -3.50 9.11
CA THR A 173 -5.49 -2.65 10.29
C THR A 173 -5.31 -3.46 11.56
N ARG A 174 -5.22 -2.81 12.71
CA ARG A 174 -5.08 -3.52 14.00
C ARG A 174 -6.16 -4.60 14.19
N LYS A 175 -7.42 -4.28 13.89
CA LYS A 175 -8.56 -5.20 14.02
C LYS A 175 -8.42 -6.41 13.10
N VAL A 176 -8.05 -6.20 11.84
CA VAL A 176 -7.82 -7.28 10.86
C VAL A 176 -6.67 -8.19 11.31
N ARG A 177 -5.59 -7.61 11.83
CA ARG A 177 -4.44 -8.38 12.35
C ARG A 177 -4.83 -9.27 13.51
N GLU A 178 -5.57 -8.74 14.49
CA GLU A 178 -6.04 -9.49 15.65
C GLU A 178 -6.94 -10.65 15.23
N ASP A 179 -7.82 -10.44 14.26
CA ASP A 179 -8.69 -11.47 13.69
C ASP A 179 -7.90 -12.57 12.96
N ILE A 180 -6.93 -12.21 12.10
CA ILE A 180 -6.04 -13.19 11.43
C ILE A 180 -5.33 -14.08 12.44
N ILE A 181 -4.75 -13.50 13.49
CA ILE A 181 -4.04 -14.22 14.54
C ILE A 181 -4.97 -15.22 15.22
N CYS A 182 -6.17 -14.79 15.58
CA CYS A 182 -7.19 -15.65 16.19
C CYS A 182 -7.64 -16.78 15.25
N GLN A 183 -7.99 -16.46 14.00
CA GLN A 183 -8.50 -17.43 13.03
C GLN A 183 -7.48 -18.51 12.65
N LEU A 184 -6.19 -18.17 12.64
CA LEU A 184 -5.10 -19.09 12.30
C LEU A 184 -4.45 -19.74 13.54
N SER A 185 -4.93 -19.44 14.76
CA SER A 185 -4.32 -19.90 16.04
C SER A 185 -2.84 -19.56 16.13
N LEU A 186 -2.52 -18.28 15.90
CA LEU A 186 -1.17 -17.72 15.88
C LEU A 186 -0.88 -16.81 17.08
N GLU A 187 -1.51 -17.05 18.23
CA GLU A 187 -1.38 -16.21 19.44
C GLU A 187 0.07 -16.17 19.97
N LYS A 188 0.86 -17.19 19.66
CA LYS A 188 2.28 -17.30 20.05
C LYS A 188 3.25 -16.88 18.93
N ALA A 189 2.72 -16.47 17.77
CA ALA A 189 3.55 -16.10 16.65
C ALA A 189 4.36 -14.82 16.92
N GLN A 190 5.57 -14.76 16.40
CA GLN A 190 6.35 -13.53 16.39
C GLN A 190 5.77 -12.58 15.34
N ILE A 191 5.48 -11.35 15.77
CA ILE A 191 4.87 -10.33 14.90
C ILE A 191 5.96 -9.45 14.31
N PHE A 192 6.01 -9.38 12.98
CA PHE A 192 6.88 -8.52 12.21
C PHE A 192 6.05 -7.49 11.44
N THR A 193 6.26 -6.23 11.73
CA THR A 193 5.58 -5.13 11.03
C THR A 193 6.62 -4.22 10.41
N SER A 194 6.66 -4.18 9.07
CA SER A 194 7.45 -3.22 8.32
C SER A 194 6.72 -1.90 8.18
N SER A 195 7.46 -0.83 7.94
CA SER A 195 6.86 0.46 7.60
C SER A 195 6.04 0.34 6.31
N PHE A 196 4.86 0.96 6.30
CA PHE A 196 4.01 1.11 5.11
C PHE A 196 4.54 2.18 4.17
N ASN A 197 5.61 2.88 4.53
CA ASN A 197 6.19 3.93 3.71
C ASN A 197 6.85 3.36 2.45
N ARG A 198 6.42 3.87 1.30
CA ARG A 198 6.98 3.60 -0.02
C ARG A 198 7.63 4.89 -0.56
N PRO A 199 8.91 5.17 -0.21
CA PRO A 199 9.55 6.45 -0.55
C PRO A 199 9.66 6.69 -2.06
N ASN A 200 9.71 5.64 -2.86
CA ASN A 200 9.77 5.70 -4.32
C ASN A 200 8.43 6.02 -5.01
N LEU A 201 7.32 6.07 -4.27
CA LEU A 201 6.02 6.45 -4.83
C LEU A 201 5.73 7.92 -4.56
N SER A 202 5.29 8.66 -5.56
CA SER A 202 4.69 9.97 -5.38
C SER A 202 3.17 9.87 -5.45
N TYR A 203 2.48 10.71 -4.66
CA TYR A 203 1.03 10.73 -4.57
C TYR A 203 0.48 12.10 -4.94
N ALA A 204 -0.51 12.13 -5.82
CA ALA A 204 -1.20 13.37 -6.16
C ALA A 204 -2.71 13.14 -6.27
N VAL A 205 -3.49 14.13 -5.80
CA VAL A 205 -4.94 14.20 -6.00
C VAL A 205 -5.24 15.45 -6.81
N LEU A 206 -5.84 15.26 -8.00
CA LEU A 206 -6.21 16.35 -8.91
C LEU A 206 -7.73 16.43 -9.03
N PRO A 207 -8.28 17.66 -9.21
CA PRO A 207 -9.68 17.83 -9.58
C PRO A 207 -10.02 17.07 -10.87
N LYS A 208 -11.20 16.51 -10.98
CA LYS A 208 -11.65 15.77 -12.17
C LYS A 208 -11.96 16.68 -13.36
N LYS A 209 -11.97 18.00 -13.17
CA LYS A 209 -12.12 18.98 -14.25
C LYS A 209 -10.96 18.83 -15.24
N ASN A 210 -11.27 18.60 -16.51
CA ASN A 210 -10.30 18.32 -17.58
C ASN A 210 -9.38 17.10 -17.33
N SER A 211 -9.89 16.07 -16.60
CA SER A 211 -9.11 14.88 -16.26
C SER A 211 -8.57 14.13 -17.49
N TYR A 212 -9.32 14.11 -18.59
CA TYR A 212 -8.89 13.44 -19.81
C TYR A 212 -7.67 14.13 -20.43
N GLY A 213 -7.67 15.48 -20.54
CA GLY A 213 -6.51 16.22 -21.05
C GLY A 213 -5.27 16.03 -20.18
N HIS A 214 -5.44 16.05 -18.86
CA HIS A 214 -4.34 15.77 -17.92
C HIS A 214 -3.81 14.34 -18.06
N LEU A 215 -4.70 13.35 -18.21
CA LEU A 215 -4.33 11.96 -18.44
C LEU A 215 -3.49 11.80 -19.73
N ILE A 216 -3.95 12.35 -20.83
CA ILE A 216 -3.24 12.27 -22.12
C ILE A 216 -1.85 12.90 -22.04
N ASN A 217 -1.72 14.08 -21.42
CA ASN A 217 -0.41 14.72 -21.26
C ASN A 217 0.53 13.86 -20.42
N LEU A 218 0.06 13.33 -19.29
CA LEU A 218 0.86 12.45 -18.43
C LEU A 218 1.30 11.19 -19.17
N LEU A 219 0.41 10.56 -19.94
CA LEU A 219 0.74 9.35 -20.71
C LEU A 219 1.71 9.64 -21.87
N ARG A 220 1.69 10.83 -22.44
CA ARG A 220 2.67 11.26 -23.45
C ARG A 220 4.06 11.48 -22.85
N GLU A 221 4.15 12.06 -21.65
CA GLU A 221 5.41 12.19 -20.90
C GLU A 221 6.02 10.81 -20.57
N HIS A 222 5.17 9.80 -20.35
CA HIS A 222 5.54 8.43 -19.95
C HIS A 222 5.27 7.40 -21.06
N ARG A 223 5.47 7.77 -22.33
CA ARG A 223 5.00 7.01 -23.51
C ARG A 223 5.50 5.57 -23.60
N HIS A 224 6.64 5.26 -22.98
CA HIS A 224 7.26 3.93 -23.02
C HIS A 224 7.16 3.16 -21.71
N GLU A 225 6.41 3.67 -20.75
CA GLU A 225 6.30 3.12 -19.41
C GLU A 225 4.96 2.42 -19.19
N ALA A 226 4.96 1.37 -18.36
CA ALA A 226 3.76 0.63 -18.04
C ALA A 226 2.84 1.44 -17.11
N ALA A 227 1.55 1.51 -17.45
CA ALA A 227 0.54 2.24 -16.69
C ALA A 227 -0.70 1.39 -16.40
N ILE A 228 -1.24 1.51 -15.18
CA ILE A 228 -2.54 0.95 -14.80
C ILE A 228 -3.50 2.10 -14.51
N ILE A 229 -4.69 2.09 -15.15
CA ILE A 229 -5.72 3.11 -14.97
C ILE A 229 -6.96 2.45 -14.41
N TYR A 230 -7.33 2.80 -13.17
CA TYR A 230 -8.50 2.27 -12.50
C TYR A 230 -9.75 3.09 -12.78
N CYS A 231 -10.79 2.42 -13.28
CA CYS A 231 -12.11 2.96 -13.53
C CYS A 231 -13.16 2.32 -12.64
N PHE A 232 -14.28 3.03 -12.45
CA PHE A 232 -15.37 2.59 -11.60
C PHE A 232 -16.19 1.47 -12.21
N SER A 233 -16.59 1.60 -13.49
CA SER A 233 -17.48 0.66 -14.17
C SER A 233 -16.81 -0.05 -15.34
N ARG A 234 -17.38 -1.19 -15.74
CA ARG A 234 -16.98 -1.94 -16.94
C ARG A 234 -17.04 -1.05 -18.18
N LYS A 235 -18.16 -0.30 -18.34
CA LYS A 235 -18.38 0.62 -19.45
C LYS A 235 -17.33 1.74 -19.50
N ASP A 236 -17.02 2.38 -18.37
CA ASP A 236 -15.98 3.41 -18.32
C ASP A 236 -14.62 2.84 -18.71
N THR A 237 -14.34 1.58 -18.31
CA THR A 237 -13.08 0.87 -18.63
C THR A 237 -12.95 0.65 -20.15
N GLU A 238 -13.99 0.16 -20.80
CA GLU A 238 -14.00 -0.09 -22.24
C GLU A 238 -13.90 1.20 -23.06
N HIS A 239 -14.69 2.23 -22.68
CA HIS A 239 -14.69 3.53 -23.35
C HIS A 239 -13.33 4.20 -23.26
N LEU A 240 -12.78 4.34 -22.03
CA LEU A 240 -11.48 4.98 -21.86
C LEU A 240 -10.36 4.23 -22.57
N ALA A 241 -10.38 2.88 -22.59
CA ALA A 241 -9.41 2.10 -23.36
C ALA A 241 -9.56 2.34 -24.88
N ALA A 242 -10.79 2.51 -25.39
CA ALA A 242 -11.03 2.83 -26.79
C ALA A 242 -10.53 4.23 -27.15
N ASP A 243 -10.83 5.23 -26.32
CA ASP A 243 -10.39 6.62 -26.51
C ASP A 243 -8.85 6.71 -26.51
N LEU A 244 -8.19 6.02 -25.59
CA LEU A 244 -6.71 5.97 -25.53
C LEU A 244 -6.10 5.32 -26.77
N ARG A 245 -6.76 4.30 -27.36
CA ARG A 245 -6.31 3.70 -28.63
C ARG A 245 -6.44 4.68 -29.81
N GLN A 246 -7.48 5.50 -29.82
CA GLN A 246 -7.63 6.55 -30.84
C GLN A 246 -6.52 7.61 -30.73
N GLU A 247 -6.04 7.89 -29.53
CA GLU A 247 -4.87 8.75 -29.26
C GLU A 247 -3.51 8.09 -29.58
N GLY A 248 -3.52 6.84 -30.07
CA GLY A 248 -2.32 6.09 -30.47
C GLY A 248 -1.62 5.34 -29.35
N PHE A 249 -2.24 5.17 -28.18
CA PHE A 249 -1.69 4.35 -27.10
C PHE A 249 -2.09 2.87 -27.24
N LYS A 250 -1.19 1.96 -26.84
CA LYS A 250 -1.48 0.53 -26.73
C LYS A 250 -2.22 0.23 -25.42
N ALA A 251 -3.51 0.55 -25.37
CA ALA A 251 -4.38 0.41 -24.19
C ALA A 251 -5.36 -0.75 -24.32
N LEU A 252 -5.46 -1.61 -23.29
CA LEU A 252 -6.36 -2.75 -23.23
C LEU A 252 -7.32 -2.63 -22.03
N PRO A 253 -8.61 -3.02 -22.20
CA PRO A 253 -9.55 -3.05 -21.09
C PRO A 253 -9.41 -4.34 -20.27
N TYR A 254 -9.69 -4.26 -18.95
CA TYR A 254 -9.74 -5.42 -18.07
C TYR A 254 -10.81 -5.28 -16.99
N HIS A 255 -11.81 -6.17 -17.00
CA HIS A 255 -12.86 -6.24 -15.98
C HIS A 255 -13.51 -7.63 -15.96
N ALA A 256 -14.22 -7.94 -14.87
CA ALA A 256 -14.83 -9.26 -14.65
C ALA A 256 -15.91 -9.64 -15.69
N GLY A 257 -16.46 -8.69 -16.45
CA GLY A 257 -17.45 -8.95 -17.50
C GLY A 257 -16.87 -9.39 -18.85
N LEU A 258 -15.53 -9.32 -19.03
CA LEU A 258 -14.88 -9.88 -20.21
C LEU A 258 -14.86 -11.41 -20.14
N GLU A 259 -14.88 -12.07 -21.28
CA GLU A 259 -14.63 -13.51 -21.37
C GLU A 259 -13.28 -13.89 -20.77
N SER A 260 -13.21 -15.06 -20.16
CA SER A 260 -12.00 -15.50 -19.43
C SER A 260 -10.75 -15.52 -20.30
N GLU A 261 -10.91 -15.92 -21.58
CA GLU A 261 -9.83 -15.95 -22.56
C GLU A 261 -9.35 -14.53 -22.92
N VAL A 262 -10.27 -13.59 -23.13
CA VAL A 262 -9.93 -12.17 -23.41
C VAL A 262 -9.21 -11.55 -22.22
N ARG A 263 -9.69 -11.83 -21.00
CA ARG A 263 -9.02 -11.35 -19.78
C ARG A 263 -7.60 -11.88 -19.67
N ARG A 264 -7.42 -13.19 -19.89
CA ARG A 264 -6.11 -13.83 -19.87
C ARG A 264 -5.18 -13.22 -20.91
N THR A 265 -5.65 -13.09 -22.15
CA THR A 265 -4.86 -12.49 -23.25
C THR A 265 -4.48 -11.04 -22.97
N ASN A 266 -5.40 -10.20 -22.48
CA ASN A 266 -5.11 -8.79 -22.18
C ASN A 266 -4.11 -8.66 -21.03
N GLN A 267 -4.22 -9.50 -20.01
CA GLN A 267 -3.25 -9.55 -18.91
C GLN A 267 -1.87 -9.99 -19.41
N GLU A 268 -1.79 -11.06 -20.18
CA GLU A 268 -0.53 -11.57 -20.75
C GLU A 268 0.15 -10.52 -21.63
N LYS A 269 -0.60 -9.84 -22.50
CA LYS A 269 -0.07 -8.75 -23.34
C LYS A 269 0.51 -7.60 -22.51
N PHE A 270 -0.14 -7.24 -21.42
CA PHE A 270 0.38 -6.21 -20.50
C PHE A 270 1.64 -6.68 -19.76
N ILE A 271 1.65 -7.91 -19.26
CA ILE A 271 2.80 -8.50 -18.56
C ILE A 271 4.01 -8.65 -19.51
N ARG A 272 3.78 -8.94 -20.80
CA ARG A 272 4.82 -9.13 -21.83
C ARG A 272 5.24 -7.83 -22.54
N ASP A 273 4.83 -6.67 -22.08
CA ASP A 273 5.11 -5.35 -22.70
C ASP A 273 4.60 -5.22 -24.16
N GLU A 274 3.61 -6.01 -24.55
CA GLU A 274 2.93 -5.86 -25.83
C GLU A 274 1.88 -4.74 -25.78
N ALA A 275 1.28 -4.53 -24.61
CA ALA A 275 0.44 -3.40 -24.27
C ALA A 275 1.05 -2.62 -23.11
N GLN A 276 1.12 -1.31 -23.22
CA GLN A 276 1.69 -0.43 -22.20
C GLN A 276 0.69 -0.02 -21.14
N ILE A 277 -0.58 0.06 -21.50
CA ILE A 277 -1.64 0.57 -20.64
C ILE A 277 -2.71 -0.49 -20.45
N ILE A 278 -3.05 -0.75 -19.20
CA ILE A 278 -4.24 -1.48 -18.85
C ILE A 278 -5.25 -0.53 -18.20
N VAL A 279 -6.45 -0.45 -18.78
CA VAL A 279 -7.56 0.28 -18.17
C VAL A 279 -8.45 -0.75 -17.50
N ALA A 280 -8.68 -0.63 -16.20
CA ALA A 280 -9.27 -1.72 -15.44
C ALA A 280 -10.26 -1.27 -14.36
N THR A 281 -11.17 -2.18 -14.00
CA THR A 281 -11.86 -2.11 -12.72
C THR A 281 -10.98 -2.73 -11.62
N ILE A 282 -11.45 -2.72 -10.36
CA ILE A 282 -10.77 -3.40 -9.24
C ILE A 282 -10.51 -4.90 -9.50
N ALA A 283 -11.14 -5.49 -10.54
CA ALA A 283 -10.87 -6.87 -10.95
C ALA A 283 -9.43 -7.10 -11.45
N PHE A 284 -8.76 -6.05 -11.96
CA PHE A 284 -7.32 -6.07 -12.25
C PHE A 284 -6.57 -5.71 -10.97
N GLY A 285 -6.59 -6.66 -10.07
CA GLY A 285 -6.14 -6.43 -8.73
C GLY A 285 -5.14 -7.48 -8.28
N MET A 286 -5.52 -8.28 -7.31
CA MET A 286 -4.67 -9.32 -6.76
C MET A 286 -4.14 -10.24 -7.86
N GLY A 287 -2.85 -10.57 -7.77
CA GLY A 287 -2.18 -11.48 -8.72
C GLY A 287 -1.37 -10.82 -9.84
N ILE A 288 -1.31 -9.50 -9.92
CA ILE A 288 -0.42 -8.81 -10.87
C ILE A 288 0.89 -8.51 -10.17
N ASP A 289 1.95 -9.16 -10.61
CA ASP A 289 3.32 -8.99 -10.05
C ASP A 289 4.32 -8.37 -11.04
N LYS A 290 3.84 -7.48 -11.92
CA LYS A 290 4.68 -6.71 -12.83
C LYS A 290 5.45 -5.65 -12.02
N PRO A 291 6.81 -5.73 -11.95
CA PRO A 291 7.59 -4.87 -11.07
C PRO A 291 7.77 -3.44 -11.58
N ASP A 292 7.70 -3.25 -12.88
CA ASP A 292 8.08 -2.05 -13.64
C ASP A 292 6.90 -1.15 -14.02
N VAL A 293 5.80 -1.17 -13.28
CA VAL A 293 4.69 -0.23 -13.46
C VAL A 293 5.11 1.13 -12.94
N ARG A 294 5.15 2.14 -13.83
CA ARG A 294 5.55 3.52 -13.48
C ARG A 294 4.40 4.42 -13.08
N LEU A 295 3.21 4.14 -13.60
CA LEU A 295 2.03 4.96 -13.36
C LEU A 295 0.87 4.11 -12.84
N VAL A 296 0.28 4.51 -11.73
CA VAL A 296 -1.03 4.01 -11.27
C VAL A 296 -1.97 5.19 -11.15
N ILE A 297 -3.02 5.18 -11.95
CA ILE A 297 -3.94 6.31 -12.10
C ILE A 297 -5.35 5.86 -11.71
N HIS A 298 -5.95 6.53 -10.74
CA HIS A 298 -7.35 6.35 -10.40
C HIS A 298 -8.18 7.41 -11.13
N TYR A 299 -8.86 7.01 -12.18
CA TYR A 299 -9.75 7.91 -12.94
C TYR A 299 -11.05 8.19 -12.21
N HIS A 300 -11.37 7.36 -11.23
CA HIS A 300 -12.51 7.48 -10.31
C HIS A 300 -12.08 7.18 -8.87
N LEU A 301 -12.89 7.67 -7.91
CA LEU A 301 -12.65 7.49 -6.48
C LEU A 301 -12.68 6.01 -6.07
N PRO A 302 -11.64 5.46 -5.45
CA PRO A 302 -11.65 4.13 -4.85
C PRO A 302 -12.66 4.03 -3.69
N LYS A 303 -13.03 2.80 -3.34
CA LYS A 303 -14.00 2.54 -2.26
C LYS A 303 -13.43 2.75 -0.86
N SER A 304 -12.13 2.58 -0.67
CA SER A 304 -11.46 2.66 0.62
C SER A 304 -9.98 3.00 0.49
N ILE A 305 -9.37 3.44 1.59
CA ILE A 305 -7.93 3.71 1.65
C ILE A 305 -7.12 2.42 1.51
N GLU A 306 -7.59 1.29 2.05
CA GLU A 306 -6.92 0.00 1.90
C GLU A 306 -6.83 -0.43 0.43
N GLY A 307 -7.96 -0.35 -0.29
CA GLY A 307 -8.01 -0.63 -1.73
C GLY A 307 -7.07 0.29 -2.52
N TYR A 308 -7.15 1.60 -2.25
CA TYR A 308 -6.26 2.60 -2.85
C TYR A 308 -4.78 2.30 -2.59
N TYR A 309 -4.42 1.98 -1.34
CA TYR A 309 -3.05 1.63 -0.98
C TYR A 309 -2.57 0.35 -1.67
N GLN A 310 -3.41 -0.67 -1.78
CA GLN A 310 -3.09 -1.92 -2.48
C GLN A 310 -2.93 -1.70 -3.98
N GLU A 311 -3.80 -0.90 -4.61
CA GLU A 311 -3.77 -0.57 -6.02
C GLU A 311 -2.55 0.30 -6.37
N THR A 312 -2.27 1.34 -5.60
CA THR A 312 -1.06 2.16 -5.75
C THR A 312 0.23 1.38 -5.44
N GLY A 313 0.14 0.37 -4.56
CA GLY A 313 1.24 -0.53 -4.23
C GLY A 313 1.76 -1.36 -5.41
N ARG A 314 1.04 -1.39 -6.55
CA ARG A 314 1.49 -2.04 -7.80
C ARG A 314 2.56 -1.24 -8.51
N ALA A 315 2.60 0.07 -8.29
CA ALA A 315 3.64 0.93 -8.84
C ALA A 315 5.00 0.67 -8.20
N GLY A 316 6.06 0.69 -9.00
CA GLY A 316 7.45 0.70 -8.55
C GLY A 316 7.82 -0.42 -7.58
N ARG A 317 7.43 -1.65 -7.83
CA ARG A 317 7.81 -2.80 -6.99
C ARG A 317 9.31 -3.10 -7.05
N ASP A 318 9.94 -2.72 -8.12
CA ASP A 318 11.40 -2.76 -8.32
C ASP A 318 12.16 -1.68 -7.53
N GLY A 319 11.45 -0.77 -6.85
CA GLY A 319 12.04 0.30 -6.06
C GLY A 319 12.30 1.59 -6.84
N LEU A 320 12.08 1.59 -8.16
CA LEU A 320 12.26 2.78 -9.00
C LEU A 320 11.14 3.80 -8.79
N PRO A 321 11.42 5.10 -9.01
CA PRO A 321 10.44 6.18 -8.91
C PRO A 321 9.19 5.90 -9.72
N SER A 322 8.01 6.07 -9.12
CA SER A 322 6.72 5.82 -9.76
C SER A 322 5.65 6.77 -9.25
N ARG A 323 4.66 7.08 -10.07
CA ARG A 323 3.63 8.08 -9.77
C ARG A 323 2.27 7.42 -9.54
N CYS A 324 1.58 7.89 -8.50
CA CYS A 324 0.21 7.50 -8.16
C CYS A 324 -0.67 8.76 -8.24
N LEU A 325 -1.58 8.80 -9.21
CA LEU A 325 -2.47 9.93 -9.45
C LEU A 325 -3.91 9.51 -9.20
N LEU A 326 -4.68 10.37 -8.53
CA LEU A 326 -6.11 10.19 -8.34
C LEU A 326 -6.85 11.43 -8.84
N PHE A 327 -7.82 11.24 -9.74
CA PHE A 327 -8.77 12.27 -10.12
C PHE A 327 -9.98 12.19 -9.21
N TYR A 328 -10.29 13.31 -8.54
CA TYR A 328 -11.38 13.37 -7.56
C TYR A 328 -12.43 14.40 -7.94
N SER A 329 -13.69 14.02 -7.77
CA SER A 329 -14.82 14.93 -7.71
C SER A 329 -15.82 14.46 -6.64
N PRO A 330 -16.57 15.36 -5.98
CA PRO A 330 -17.64 14.98 -5.04
C PRO A 330 -18.73 14.09 -5.67
N ALA A 331 -18.92 14.20 -7.00
CA ALA A 331 -19.88 13.35 -7.73
C ALA A 331 -19.47 11.87 -7.73
N ASP A 332 -18.17 11.58 -7.64
CA ASP A 332 -17.70 10.20 -7.54
C ASP A 332 -18.08 9.57 -6.18
N ALA A 333 -18.03 10.33 -5.10
CA ALA A 333 -18.49 9.88 -3.78
C ALA A 333 -20.00 9.57 -3.79
N ILE A 334 -20.82 10.40 -4.43
CA ILE A 334 -22.27 10.16 -4.58
C ILE A 334 -22.54 8.86 -5.36
N LYS A 335 -21.76 8.59 -6.43
CA LYS A 335 -21.86 7.33 -7.17
C LYS A 335 -21.53 6.12 -6.28
N GLN A 336 -20.48 6.21 -5.46
CA GLN A 336 -20.12 5.14 -4.53
C GLN A 336 -21.22 4.91 -3.48
N GLN A 337 -21.79 5.97 -2.91
CA GLN A 337 -22.89 5.88 -1.96
C GLN A 337 -24.12 5.16 -2.55
N TYR A 338 -24.41 5.34 -3.83
CA TYR A 338 -25.52 4.63 -4.50
C TYR A 338 -25.35 3.11 -4.42
N PHE A 339 -24.12 2.58 -4.62
CA PHE A 339 -23.86 1.15 -4.50
C PHE A 339 -23.82 0.66 -3.06
N ILE A 340 -23.32 1.48 -2.14
CA ILE A 340 -23.31 1.14 -0.70
C ILE A 340 -24.74 0.97 -0.19
N ARG A 341 -25.71 1.76 -0.66
CA ARG A 341 -27.12 1.63 -0.29
C ARG A 341 -27.75 0.29 -0.67
N GLN A 342 -27.17 -0.42 -1.64
CA GLN A 342 -27.66 -1.73 -2.08
C GLN A 342 -27.15 -2.89 -1.22
N ILE A 343 -26.26 -2.63 -0.26
CA ILE A 343 -25.77 -3.62 0.71
C ILE A 343 -26.91 -3.90 1.70
N GLU A 344 -27.35 -5.16 1.78
CA GLU A 344 -28.47 -5.56 2.64
C GLU A 344 -28.07 -5.55 4.12
N ASP A 345 -26.89 -6.08 4.45
CA ASP A 345 -26.41 -6.09 5.84
C ASP A 345 -26.11 -4.66 6.33
N GLU A 346 -26.78 -4.30 7.44
CA GLU A 346 -26.68 -2.94 8.00
C GLU A 346 -25.27 -2.64 8.54
N THR A 347 -24.62 -3.63 9.15
CA THR A 347 -23.27 -3.49 9.71
C THR A 347 -22.24 -3.33 8.60
N GLU A 348 -22.35 -4.14 7.55
CA GLU A 348 -21.50 -4.04 6.36
C GLU A 348 -21.71 -2.71 5.65
N ARG A 349 -22.95 -2.27 5.49
CA ARG A 349 -23.31 -0.99 4.87
C ARG A 349 -22.72 0.19 5.65
N LYS A 350 -22.83 0.18 7.00
CA LYS A 350 -22.27 1.22 7.86
C LYS A 350 -20.75 1.27 7.76
N ASN A 351 -20.08 0.10 7.76
CA ASN A 351 -18.64 0.00 7.57
C ASN A 351 -18.20 0.55 6.20
N ALA A 352 -18.97 0.26 5.14
CA ALA A 352 -18.68 0.75 3.79
C ALA A 352 -18.79 2.28 3.69
N TYR A 353 -19.79 2.90 4.33
CA TYR A 353 -19.87 4.36 4.44
C TYR A 353 -18.67 4.95 5.17
N GLY A 354 -18.29 4.38 6.32
CA GLY A 354 -17.12 4.85 7.08
C GLY A 354 -15.83 4.79 6.27
N LYS A 355 -15.61 3.71 5.49
CA LYS A 355 -14.45 3.58 4.60
C LYS A 355 -14.46 4.60 3.46
N LEU A 356 -15.64 4.85 2.87
CA LEU A 356 -15.80 5.87 1.83
C LEU A 356 -15.51 7.27 2.37
N ASP A 357 -16.02 7.62 3.56
CA ASP A 357 -15.78 8.92 4.19
C ASP A 357 -14.30 9.16 4.47
N GLN A 358 -13.56 8.13 4.92
CA GLN A 358 -12.11 8.20 5.09
C GLN A 358 -11.38 8.45 3.77
N MET A 359 -11.84 7.82 2.68
CA MET A 359 -11.25 8.02 1.34
C MET A 359 -11.54 9.43 0.79
N VAL A 360 -12.74 9.95 1.01
CA VAL A 360 -13.11 11.33 0.68
C VAL A 360 -12.25 12.31 1.48
N ASP A 361 -12.11 12.08 2.79
CA ASP A 361 -11.27 12.90 3.66
C ASP A 361 -9.80 12.92 3.19
N TYR A 362 -9.25 11.77 2.75
CA TYR A 362 -7.93 11.70 2.12
C TYR A 362 -7.82 12.61 0.89
N CYS A 363 -8.86 12.66 0.05
CA CYS A 363 -8.85 13.49 -1.16
C CYS A 363 -8.94 14.98 -0.86
N GLU A 364 -9.74 15.36 0.13
CA GLU A 364 -10.08 16.75 0.43
C GLU A 364 -9.13 17.45 1.42
N ARG A 365 -8.34 16.69 2.20
CA ARG A 365 -7.39 17.26 3.16
C ARG A 365 -6.25 18.01 2.49
N ALA A 366 -5.85 19.12 3.13
CA ALA A 366 -4.68 19.92 2.78
C ALA A 366 -3.41 19.48 3.55
N THR A 367 -3.37 18.23 4.05
CA THR A 367 -2.21 17.67 4.78
C THR A 367 -1.46 16.66 3.92
N CYS A 368 -0.22 16.36 4.28
CA CYS A 368 0.64 15.44 3.55
C CYS A 368 -0.07 14.11 3.25
N ARG A 369 -0.20 13.74 1.96
CA ARG A 369 -0.86 12.50 1.50
C ARG A 369 -0.23 11.25 2.12
N ARG A 370 1.10 11.21 2.15
CA ARG A 370 1.86 10.09 2.71
C ARG A 370 1.64 9.94 4.21
N ALA A 371 1.69 11.04 4.95
CA ALA A 371 1.44 11.03 6.39
C ALA A 371 0.03 10.51 6.70
N HIS A 372 -0.97 10.89 5.91
CA HIS A 372 -2.33 10.42 6.10
C HIS A 372 -2.46 8.92 5.84
N LEU A 373 -1.87 8.39 4.74
CA LEU A 373 -1.86 6.94 4.47
C LEU A 373 -1.18 6.15 5.58
N LEU A 374 -0.05 6.63 6.08
CA LEU A 374 0.69 5.95 7.15
C LEU A 374 -0.09 5.96 8.47
N ALA A 375 -0.68 7.10 8.84
CA ALA A 375 -1.52 7.23 10.03
C ALA A 375 -2.74 6.29 9.99
N TYR A 376 -3.33 6.08 8.80
CA TYR A 376 -4.44 5.13 8.62
C TYR A 376 -4.05 3.70 9.04
N PHE A 377 -2.82 3.27 8.74
CA PHE A 377 -2.28 1.97 9.15
C PHE A 377 -1.64 1.98 10.55
N GLY A 378 -1.77 3.08 11.31
CA GLY A 378 -1.24 3.21 12.67
C GLY A 378 0.25 3.50 12.72
N GLU A 379 0.84 4.06 11.66
CA GLU A 379 2.24 4.48 11.60
C GLU A 379 2.36 6.00 11.66
N ASP A 380 3.08 6.52 12.66
CA ASP A 380 3.36 7.93 12.78
C ASP A 380 4.44 8.39 11.81
N TYR A 381 4.19 9.50 11.12
CA TYR A 381 5.12 10.10 10.18
C TYR A 381 5.62 11.46 10.70
N HIS A 382 6.86 11.49 11.19
CA HIS A 382 7.43 12.64 11.89
C HIS A 382 8.21 13.63 11.02
N ARG A 383 8.07 13.58 9.69
CA ARG A 383 8.72 14.54 8.79
C ARG A 383 7.76 15.65 8.43
N GLU A 384 8.23 16.90 8.40
CA GLU A 384 7.46 18.07 7.96
C GLU A 384 7.02 17.96 6.49
N SER A 385 7.88 17.40 5.64
CA SER A 385 7.60 17.14 4.23
C SER A 385 7.97 15.72 3.84
N CYS A 386 7.13 15.08 3.02
CA CYS A 386 7.43 13.74 2.52
C CYS A 386 8.30 13.73 1.26
N GLY A 387 8.55 14.90 0.64
CA GLY A 387 9.29 14.99 -0.62
C GLY A 387 8.68 14.18 -1.77
N GLY A 388 7.38 13.84 -1.74
CA GLY A 388 6.76 12.96 -2.72
C GLY A 388 5.22 13.05 -2.78
N CYS A 389 4.61 14.18 -2.45
CA CYS A 389 3.18 14.35 -2.70
C CYS A 389 2.83 15.78 -3.15
N ASP A 390 1.67 15.91 -3.80
CA ASP A 390 1.12 17.17 -4.31
C ASP A 390 1.11 18.29 -3.26
N ILE A 391 0.83 17.96 -2.01
CA ILE A 391 0.77 18.92 -0.90
C ILE A 391 2.17 19.41 -0.51
N CYS A 392 3.13 18.49 -0.39
CA CYS A 392 4.48 18.83 0.05
C CYS A 392 5.32 19.57 -1.01
N PHE A 393 5.04 19.34 -2.29
CA PHE A 393 5.75 20.00 -3.39
C PHE A 393 5.21 21.38 -3.75
N SER A 394 3.98 21.68 -3.38
CA SER A 394 3.44 23.00 -3.66
C SER A 394 3.74 23.93 -2.47
N PRO A 395 4.49 25.01 -2.63
CA PRO A 395 4.62 26.02 -1.60
C PRO A 395 3.21 26.48 -1.22
N GLN A 396 2.85 26.29 0.03
CA GLN A 396 1.57 26.77 0.54
C GLN A 396 1.80 28.21 0.99
N GLU A 397 1.26 29.15 0.24
CA GLU A 397 1.14 30.51 0.75
C GLU A 397 0.01 30.53 1.77
N ASP A 398 0.34 30.80 3.02
CA ASP A 398 -0.65 31.03 4.04
C ASP A 398 -1.34 32.36 3.79
N PHE A 399 -2.67 32.38 3.87
CA PHE A 399 -3.45 33.60 3.81
C PHE A 399 -4.16 33.83 5.13
N ASP A 400 -4.52 35.08 5.39
CA ASP A 400 -5.38 35.42 6.54
C ASP A 400 -6.79 34.91 6.28
N ALA A 401 -7.11 33.80 6.93
CA ALA A 401 -8.41 33.14 6.86
C ALA A 401 -9.34 33.51 8.04
N THR A 402 -8.97 34.51 8.82
CA THR A 402 -9.72 34.88 10.05
C THR A 402 -11.19 35.17 9.75
N ILE A 403 -11.45 36.08 8.83
CA ILE A 403 -12.81 36.51 8.48
C ILE A 403 -13.62 35.37 7.86
N ILE A 404 -13.05 34.63 6.89
CA ILE A 404 -13.78 33.54 6.24
C ILE A 404 -14.05 32.37 7.23
N SER A 405 -13.14 32.09 8.15
CA SER A 405 -13.36 31.11 9.21
C SER A 405 -14.49 31.51 10.15
N GLN A 406 -14.55 32.77 10.52
CA GLN A 406 -15.66 33.32 11.34
C GLN A 406 -16.99 33.27 10.60
N LYS A 407 -17.05 33.62 9.30
CA LYS A 407 -18.24 33.51 8.45
C LYS A 407 -18.74 32.07 8.41
N ILE A 408 -17.86 31.09 8.16
CA ILE A 408 -18.20 29.66 8.09
C ILE A 408 -18.74 29.16 9.43
N MET A 409 -18.04 29.41 10.54
CA MET A 409 -18.45 28.96 11.86
C MET A 409 -19.75 29.65 12.34
N SER A 410 -19.95 30.92 12.01
CA SER A 410 -21.19 31.63 12.27
C SER A 410 -22.37 31.05 11.49
N ALA A 411 -22.17 30.65 10.23
CA ALA A 411 -23.19 29.98 9.42
C ALA A 411 -23.58 28.63 10.02
N ILE A 412 -22.60 27.83 10.49
CA ILE A 412 -22.86 26.56 11.17
C ILE A 412 -23.71 26.78 12.41
N MET A 413 -23.42 27.80 13.26
CA MET A 413 -24.21 28.12 14.45
C MET A 413 -25.62 28.56 14.10
N ARG A 414 -25.75 29.51 13.14
CA ARG A 414 -27.06 30.10 12.79
C ARG A 414 -27.98 29.13 12.06
N THR A 415 -27.45 28.13 11.39
CA THR A 415 -28.20 27.01 10.80
C THR A 415 -28.51 25.89 11.82
N GLY A 416 -28.14 26.05 13.10
CA GLY A 416 -28.52 25.16 14.21
C GLY A 416 -27.61 23.92 14.33
N GLN A 417 -26.44 23.89 13.73
CA GLN A 417 -25.41 22.81 13.84
C GLN A 417 -25.93 21.41 13.47
N ARG A 418 -26.87 21.34 12.55
CA ARG A 418 -27.52 20.08 12.11
C ARG A 418 -27.52 19.88 10.61
N PHE A 419 -26.73 20.66 9.88
CA PHE A 419 -26.64 20.57 8.44
C PHE A 419 -25.22 20.18 8.01
N GLY A 420 -25.14 19.48 6.86
CA GLY A 420 -23.88 19.07 6.27
C GLY A 420 -23.15 20.23 5.56
N MET A 421 -21.89 19.99 5.25
CA MET A 421 -20.98 20.98 4.65
C MET A 421 -21.56 21.69 3.42
N ASN A 422 -22.13 20.92 2.48
CA ASN A 422 -22.68 21.51 1.25
C ASN A 422 -23.81 22.50 1.50
N TYR A 423 -24.67 22.20 2.47
CA TYR A 423 -25.78 23.08 2.82
C TYR A 423 -25.28 24.39 3.44
N VAL A 424 -24.33 24.32 4.37
CA VAL A 424 -23.73 25.50 5.00
C VAL A 424 -23.03 26.38 3.96
N ILE A 425 -22.30 25.77 3.03
CA ILE A 425 -21.65 26.49 1.93
C ILE A 425 -22.66 27.12 0.98
N ASP A 426 -23.76 26.43 0.65
CA ASP A 426 -24.84 26.96 -0.18
C ASP A 426 -25.52 28.19 0.47
N VAL A 427 -25.68 28.19 1.80
CA VAL A 427 -26.19 29.36 2.56
C VAL A 427 -25.19 30.53 2.45
N LEU A 428 -23.89 30.29 2.66
CA LEU A 428 -22.83 31.31 2.57
C LEU A 428 -22.73 31.97 1.18
N LEU A 429 -22.95 31.18 0.12
CA LEU A 429 -22.91 31.63 -1.27
C LEU A 429 -24.24 32.21 -1.75
N GLY A 430 -25.30 32.22 -0.93
CA GLY A 430 -26.60 32.73 -1.30
C GLY A 430 -27.34 31.88 -2.36
N ALA A 431 -27.15 30.54 -2.33
CA ALA A 431 -27.80 29.65 -3.26
C ALA A 431 -29.31 29.57 -3.07
N ARG A 432 -30.09 29.81 -4.11
CA ARG A 432 -31.53 29.72 -4.13
C ARG A 432 -31.99 28.29 -4.39
N ASN A 433 -31.98 27.42 -3.36
CA ASN A 433 -32.54 26.09 -3.46
C ASN A 433 -33.76 25.93 -2.50
N ASN A 434 -34.65 25.00 -2.85
CA ASN A 434 -35.89 24.79 -2.09
C ASN A 434 -35.66 24.53 -0.61
N LYS A 435 -34.63 23.78 -0.24
CA LYS A 435 -34.30 23.43 1.14
C LYS A 435 -33.90 24.64 1.99
N ILE A 436 -33.27 25.65 1.42
CA ILE A 436 -32.88 26.89 2.09
C ILE A 436 -34.12 27.78 2.26
N LEU A 437 -34.97 27.88 1.21
CA LEU A 437 -36.19 28.67 1.22
C LEU A 437 -37.24 28.10 2.20
N GLU A 438 -37.49 26.81 2.19
CA GLU A 438 -38.43 26.12 3.11
C GLU A 438 -38.08 26.26 4.59
N ARG A 439 -36.83 26.63 4.91
CA ARG A 439 -36.34 26.78 6.29
C ARG A 439 -36.06 28.22 6.68
N ASP A 440 -36.41 29.16 5.84
CA ASP A 440 -36.15 30.59 5.98
C ASP A 440 -34.68 30.96 6.22
N HIS A 441 -33.78 30.07 5.83
CA HIS A 441 -32.33 30.33 5.98
C HIS A 441 -31.80 31.38 4.99
N HIS A 442 -32.57 31.78 4.02
CA HIS A 442 -32.29 32.94 3.13
C HIS A 442 -32.45 34.28 3.87
N GLU A 443 -33.11 34.33 5.03
CA GLU A 443 -33.25 35.52 5.88
C GLU A 443 -32.10 35.65 6.89
N LEU A 444 -31.26 34.62 7.04
CA LEU A 444 -30.14 34.66 7.98
C LEU A 444 -29.11 35.71 7.54
N SER A 445 -28.54 36.44 8.50
CA SER A 445 -27.48 37.43 8.25
C SER A 445 -26.18 36.85 7.66
N VAL A 446 -26.10 35.53 7.58
CA VAL A 446 -24.98 34.77 6.98
C VAL A 446 -25.31 34.27 5.57
N TYR A 447 -26.46 34.58 5.02
CA TYR A 447 -26.86 34.20 3.68
C TYR A 447 -26.23 35.14 2.63
N GLY A 448 -25.51 34.54 1.68
CA GLY A 448 -24.90 35.27 0.56
C GLY A 448 -23.79 36.25 0.94
N ILE A 449 -23.12 36.06 2.10
CA ILE A 449 -22.06 36.98 2.58
C ILE A 449 -20.67 36.66 2.05
N VAL A 450 -20.53 35.63 1.21
CA VAL A 450 -19.26 35.21 0.61
C VAL A 450 -19.38 35.26 -0.90
N ASP A 451 -18.57 36.12 -1.51
CA ASP A 451 -18.48 36.34 -2.96
C ASP A 451 -17.04 36.16 -3.50
N ASP A 452 -16.06 36.12 -2.62
CA ASP A 452 -14.63 36.08 -2.91
C ASP A 452 -14.01 34.66 -2.92
N PHE A 453 -14.82 33.63 -2.59
CA PHE A 453 -14.38 32.23 -2.57
C PHE A 453 -15.32 31.33 -3.38
N SER A 454 -14.74 30.41 -4.15
CA SER A 454 -15.53 29.38 -4.84
C SER A 454 -16.08 28.32 -3.86
N LYS A 455 -17.04 27.52 -4.31
CA LYS A 455 -17.60 26.41 -3.51
C LYS A 455 -16.52 25.38 -3.13
N GLU A 456 -15.57 25.15 -4.00
CA GLU A 456 -14.40 24.30 -3.81
C GLU A 456 -13.45 24.86 -2.74
N ASP A 457 -13.18 26.18 -2.80
CA ASP A 457 -12.34 26.83 -1.80
C ASP A 457 -12.95 26.76 -0.40
N LEU A 458 -14.26 27.04 -0.29
CA LEU A 458 -14.98 26.94 0.99
C LEU A 458 -14.96 25.52 1.56
N ARG A 459 -15.08 24.49 0.71
CA ARG A 459 -14.92 23.10 1.15
C ARG A 459 -13.53 22.83 1.72
N SER A 460 -12.50 23.32 1.01
CA SER A 460 -11.11 23.18 1.47
C SER A 460 -10.92 23.86 2.82
N ILE A 461 -11.43 25.08 3.00
CA ILE A 461 -11.33 25.83 4.26
C ILE A 461 -12.09 25.11 5.39
N VAL A 462 -13.32 24.62 5.16
CA VAL A 462 -14.07 23.83 6.16
C VAL A 462 -13.29 22.60 6.60
N ASN A 463 -12.70 21.87 5.66
CA ASN A 463 -11.90 20.69 5.99
C ASN A 463 -10.62 21.03 6.79
N GLN A 464 -10.01 22.17 6.51
CA GLN A 464 -8.88 22.67 7.32
C GLN A 464 -9.31 23.04 8.73
N LEU A 465 -10.51 23.66 8.91
CA LEU A 465 -11.08 23.96 10.22
C LEU A 465 -11.43 22.69 11.02
N VAL A 466 -11.91 21.64 10.32
CA VAL A 466 -12.13 20.31 10.93
C VAL A 466 -10.78 19.71 11.36
N SER A 467 -9.76 19.76 10.51
CA SER A 467 -8.42 19.25 10.85
C SER A 467 -7.78 19.97 12.04
N LYS A 468 -8.06 21.28 12.20
CA LYS A 468 -7.66 22.07 13.38
C LYS A 468 -8.56 21.86 14.59
N GLN A 469 -9.53 20.96 14.52
CA GLN A 469 -10.49 20.66 15.60
C GLN A 469 -11.35 21.85 16.05
N LEU A 470 -11.62 22.79 15.15
CA LEU A 470 -12.55 23.90 15.39
C LEU A 470 -13.99 23.54 15.03
N ILE A 471 -14.15 22.67 14.03
CA ILE A 471 -15.41 22.11 13.58
C ILE A 471 -15.37 20.59 13.76
N VAL A 472 -16.46 19.99 14.17
CA VAL A 472 -16.66 18.55 14.33
C VAL A 472 -17.68 18.09 13.31
N LYS A 473 -17.39 16.97 12.63
CA LYS A 473 -18.35 16.25 11.78
C LYS A 473 -19.05 15.18 12.65
N SER A 474 -20.36 15.13 12.67
CA SER A 474 -21.16 14.18 13.45
C SER A 474 -22.18 13.47 12.55
N GLY A 475 -22.35 12.16 12.72
CA GLY A 475 -23.27 11.32 11.95
C GLY A 475 -22.55 10.49 10.88
N ASP A 476 -23.04 9.27 10.65
CA ASP A 476 -22.40 8.28 9.77
C ASP A 476 -22.85 8.42 8.29
N GLU A 477 -24.16 8.50 8.03
CA GLU A 477 -24.70 8.53 6.65
C GLU A 477 -24.82 9.94 6.06
N TYR A 478 -25.15 10.91 6.92
CA TYR A 478 -25.31 12.33 6.56
C TYR A 478 -24.55 13.20 7.56
N PRO A 479 -23.23 13.31 7.48
CA PRO A 479 -22.46 14.04 8.47
C PRO A 479 -22.87 15.52 8.53
N THR A 480 -23.21 15.96 9.73
CA THR A 480 -23.51 17.34 10.04
C THR A 480 -22.30 18.05 10.63
N LEU A 481 -22.27 19.38 10.52
CA LEU A 481 -21.21 20.21 11.07
C LEU A 481 -21.65 20.84 12.39
N ALA A 482 -20.82 20.74 13.41
CA ALA A 482 -20.97 21.43 14.67
C ALA A 482 -19.67 22.10 15.11
N LEU A 483 -19.73 23.12 15.95
CA LEU A 483 -18.54 23.73 16.52
C LEU A 483 -18.03 22.91 17.71
N SER A 484 -16.73 22.70 17.75
CA SER A 484 -16.06 22.21 18.96
C SER A 484 -16.01 23.31 20.05
N PRO A 485 -15.68 22.97 21.31
CA PRO A 485 -15.38 23.98 22.33
C PRO A 485 -14.30 25.00 21.87
N ARG A 486 -13.24 24.51 21.21
CA ARG A 486 -12.20 25.36 20.61
C ARG A 486 -12.72 26.29 19.53
N GLY A 487 -13.66 25.83 18.69
CA GLY A 487 -14.30 26.65 17.66
C GLY A 487 -15.17 27.75 18.26
N GLN A 488 -15.90 27.46 19.35
CA GLN A 488 -16.68 28.45 20.06
C GLN A 488 -15.80 29.52 20.70
N ASP A 489 -14.67 29.10 21.30
CA ASP A 489 -13.69 30.04 21.89
C ASP A 489 -13.02 30.91 20.83
N PHE A 490 -12.69 30.34 19.67
CA PHE A 490 -12.16 31.09 18.53
C PHE A 490 -13.10 32.22 18.09
N LEU A 491 -14.40 31.92 17.98
CA LEU A 491 -15.39 32.96 17.63
C LEU A 491 -15.52 34.05 18.70
N LYS A 492 -15.48 33.68 20.00
CA LYS A 492 -15.57 34.63 21.12
C LYS A 492 -14.33 35.54 21.19
N GLN A 493 -13.15 34.97 21.05
CA GLN A 493 -11.88 35.68 21.20
C GLN A 493 -11.48 36.45 19.95
N ARG A 494 -12.14 36.20 18.80
CA ARG A 494 -11.79 36.78 17.49
C ARG A 494 -10.30 36.54 17.14
N ALA A 495 -9.80 35.34 17.46
CA ALA A 495 -8.42 34.98 17.25
C ALA A 495 -8.05 35.01 15.76
N GLU A 496 -6.82 35.32 15.44
CA GLU A 496 -6.32 35.26 14.07
C GLU A 496 -6.18 33.82 13.58
N MET A 497 -6.50 33.60 12.33
CA MET A 497 -6.40 32.29 11.66
C MET A 497 -5.64 32.40 10.36
N ARG A 498 -4.49 31.74 10.28
CA ARG A 498 -3.77 31.54 9.02
C ARG A 498 -4.02 30.14 8.53
N LEU A 499 -4.41 30.02 7.27
CA LEU A 499 -4.64 28.75 6.58
C LEU A 499 -3.89 28.74 5.25
N PRO A 500 -3.43 27.56 4.81
CA PRO A 500 -2.94 27.37 3.46
C PRO A 500 -4.02 27.75 2.43
N ARG A 501 -3.66 28.54 1.44
CA ARG A 501 -4.57 28.95 0.37
C ARG A 501 -5.04 27.74 -0.42
N PRO A 502 -6.36 27.57 -0.69
CA PRO A 502 -6.86 26.52 -1.59
C PRO A 502 -6.17 26.63 -2.95
N LYS A 503 -5.74 25.50 -3.53
CA LYS A 503 -4.80 25.49 -4.65
C LYS A 503 -5.44 25.56 -6.03
N VAL A 504 -4.78 26.28 -6.91
CA VAL A 504 -4.67 26.04 -8.35
C VAL A 504 -3.73 24.85 -8.59
N LEU A 505 -4.07 23.96 -9.51
CA LEU A 505 -3.43 22.68 -9.87
C LEU A 505 -1.94 22.53 -9.46
N PRO A 506 -1.57 21.52 -8.68
CA PRO A 506 -0.18 21.29 -8.32
C PRO A 506 0.64 20.88 -9.53
N LYS A 507 1.87 21.42 -9.67
CA LYS A 507 2.87 20.84 -10.56
C LYS A 507 3.26 19.47 -9.99
N LEU A 508 3.03 18.41 -10.77
CA LEU A 508 3.55 17.08 -10.46
C LEU A 508 5.07 17.14 -10.61
N SER A 509 5.78 17.16 -9.49
CA SER A 509 7.24 17.00 -9.50
C SER A 509 7.59 15.51 -9.45
N GLU A 510 8.72 15.17 -10.06
CA GLU A 510 9.24 13.81 -9.98
C GLU A 510 9.61 13.45 -8.54
N PRO A 511 9.36 12.19 -8.09
CA PRO A 511 9.91 11.72 -6.84
C PRO A 511 11.42 11.96 -6.86
N GLY A 512 11.96 12.53 -5.79
CA GLY A 512 13.39 12.87 -5.73
C GLY A 512 14.24 11.71 -6.20
N GLU A 513 15.10 11.98 -7.17
CA GLU A 513 16.06 11.04 -7.75
C GLU A 513 16.91 10.44 -6.61
N THR A 514 16.59 9.22 -6.25
CA THR A 514 17.46 8.42 -5.38
C THR A 514 18.40 7.63 -6.28
N LEU A 515 19.71 7.93 -6.17
CA LEU A 515 20.85 7.13 -6.62
C LEU A 515 20.60 6.40 -7.96
N ASP A 516 21.01 6.98 -9.05
CA ASP A 516 21.22 6.47 -10.40
C ASP A 516 20.61 7.40 -11.47
N SER A 517 20.72 8.72 -11.26
CA SER A 517 20.17 9.72 -12.19
C SER A 517 20.96 9.85 -13.51
N GLU A 518 22.12 9.22 -13.66
CA GLU A 518 22.93 9.23 -14.88
C GLU A 518 23.13 7.84 -15.46
N TYR A 519 22.15 7.32 -16.15
CA TYR A 519 22.32 6.17 -17.01
C TYR A 519 22.16 6.56 -18.49
N ASP A 520 22.80 5.82 -19.37
CA ASP A 520 22.68 6.00 -20.83
C ASP A 520 21.31 5.51 -21.30
N ARG A 521 20.43 6.43 -21.71
CA ARG A 521 19.05 6.12 -22.11
C ARG A 521 19.00 5.28 -23.39
N ASP A 522 19.89 5.54 -24.34
CA ASP A 522 19.91 4.81 -25.60
C ASP A 522 20.37 3.38 -25.37
N LEU A 523 21.38 3.18 -24.54
CA LEU A 523 21.78 1.83 -24.12
C LEU A 523 20.67 1.11 -23.36
N PHE A 524 20.00 1.79 -22.44
CA PHE A 524 18.88 1.21 -21.71
C PHE A 524 17.77 0.72 -22.65
N GLU A 525 17.38 1.49 -23.65
CA GLU A 525 16.37 1.07 -24.63
C GLU A 525 16.84 -0.09 -25.49
N ASN A 526 18.12 -0.11 -25.90
CA ASN A 526 18.71 -1.23 -26.63
C ASN A 526 18.68 -2.52 -25.78
N LEU A 527 19.08 -2.45 -24.52
CA LEU A 527 19.04 -3.60 -23.61
C LEU A 527 17.61 -4.05 -23.31
N ARG A 528 16.65 -3.12 -23.27
CA ARG A 528 15.23 -3.42 -23.09
C ARG A 528 14.65 -4.18 -24.29
N LEU A 529 15.03 -3.81 -25.52
CA LEU A 529 14.65 -4.53 -26.73
C LEU A 529 15.26 -5.95 -26.75
N LEU A 530 16.55 -6.06 -26.47
CA LEU A 530 17.26 -7.35 -26.36
C LEU A 530 16.59 -8.27 -25.30
N ARG A 531 16.29 -7.71 -24.14
CA ARG A 531 15.55 -8.42 -23.08
C ARG A 531 14.23 -8.97 -23.57
N LYS A 532 13.48 -8.14 -24.32
CA LYS A 532 12.18 -8.52 -24.87
C LYS A 532 12.29 -9.66 -25.87
N GLU A 533 13.24 -9.59 -26.80
CA GLU A 533 13.50 -10.66 -27.78
C GLU A 533 13.78 -11.99 -27.08
N LEU A 534 14.69 -12.02 -26.10
CA LEU A 534 15.01 -13.21 -25.33
C LEU A 534 13.83 -13.74 -24.51
N ALA A 535 13.00 -12.86 -23.98
CA ALA A 535 11.80 -13.22 -23.22
C ALA A 535 10.72 -13.83 -24.12
N ASP A 536 10.51 -13.25 -25.32
CA ASP A 536 9.57 -13.75 -26.30
C ASP A 536 9.97 -15.14 -26.82
N GLU A 537 11.27 -15.39 -27.09
CA GLU A 537 11.79 -16.70 -27.47
C GLU A 537 11.54 -17.78 -26.39
N GLN A 538 11.63 -17.41 -25.12
CA GLN A 538 11.42 -18.32 -24.00
C GLN A 538 9.97 -18.40 -23.50
N GLY A 539 9.09 -17.59 -24.05
CA GLY A 539 7.69 -17.52 -23.64
C GLY A 539 7.46 -16.98 -22.23
N VAL A 540 8.44 -16.23 -21.67
CA VAL A 540 8.38 -15.65 -20.31
C VAL A 540 8.20 -14.13 -20.33
N PRO A 541 7.71 -13.52 -19.25
CA PRO A 541 7.67 -12.06 -19.13
C PRO A 541 9.09 -11.43 -19.16
N PRO A 542 9.28 -10.24 -19.78
CA PRO A 542 10.59 -9.60 -19.89
C PRO A 542 11.31 -9.39 -18.55
N PHE A 543 10.59 -9.04 -17.49
CA PHE A 543 11.16 -8.83 -16.16
C PHE A 543 11.71 -10.12 -15.50
N VAL A 544 11.33 -11.30 -15.98
CA VAL A 544 11.87 -12.59 -15.52
C VAL A 544 13.33 -12.74 -16.00
N VAL A 545 13.64 -12.26 -17.20
CA VAL A 545 15.03 -12.20 -17.68
C VAL A 545 15.83 -11.23 -16.81
N PHE A 546 15.50 -9.92 -16.87
CA PHE A 546 16.05 -8.90 -15.97
C PHE A 546 15.01 -7.81 -15.67
N GLY A 547 14.96 -7.35 -14.41
CA GLY A 547 14.16 -6.19 -14.03
C GLY A 547 14.77 -4.86 -14.54
N ASP A 548 13.96 -3.81 -14.61
CA ASP A 548 14.41 -2.49 -15.06
C ASP A 548 15.55 -1.91 -14.22
N LEU A 549 15.59 -2.20 -12.92
CA LEU A 549 16.71 -1.80 -12.06
C LEU A 549 18.04 -2.38 -12.54
N ALA A 550 18.05 -3.66 -12.93
CA ALA A 550 19.25 -4.31 -13.48
C ALA A 550 19.67 -3.66 -14.81
N LEU A 551 18.72 -3.42 -15.72
CA LEU A 551 19.00 -2.76 -17.00
C LEU A 551 19.53 -1.33 -16.82
N ARG A 552 18.96 -0.57 -15.87
CA ARG A 552 19.45 0.78 -15.54
C ARG A 552 20.90 0.74 -15.02
N GLN A 553 21.20 -0.22 -14.13
CA GLN A 553 22.58 -0.40 -13.65
C GLN A 553 23.52 -0.82 -14.78
N MET A 554 23.11 -1.72 -15.68
CA MET A 554 23.89 -2.07 -16.87
C MET A 554 24.17 -0.86 -17.76
N ALA A 555 23.16 0.01 -17.95
CA ALA A 555 23.30 1.24 -18.74
C ALA A 555 24.07 2.36 -18.02
N ALA A 556 24.15 2.34 -16.69
CA ALA A 556 24.92 3.28 -15.90
C ALA A 556 26.41 2.90 -15.80
N TYR A 557 26.71 1.61 -15.58
CA TYR A 557 28.06 1.12 -15.31
C TYR A 557 28.75 0.50 -16.51
N LEU A 558 28.02 0.11 -17.54
CA LEU A 558 28.53 -0.52 -18.79
C LEU A 558 29.45 -1.72 -18.50
N PRO A 559 29.02 -2.79 -17.79
CA PRO A 559 29.87 -3.92 -17.47
C PRO A 559 30.29 -4.66 -18.74
N GLN A 560 31.59 -4.74 -19.00
CA GLN A 560 32.17 -5.32 -20.21
C GLN A 560 32.77 -6.72 -20.02
N ASN A 561 32.70 -7.25 -18.82
CA ASN A 561 33.16 -8.59 -18.46
C ASN A 561 32.19 -9.27 -17.51
N GLU A 562 32.31 -10.60 -17.41
CA GLU A 562 31.40 -11.42 -16.59
C GLU A 562 31.49 -11.09 -15.11
N GLU A 563 32.68 -10.73 -14.61
CA GLU A 563 32.89 -10.37 -13.22
C GLU A 563 32.05 -9.10 -12.84
N ASN A 564 32.20 -8.03 -13.61
CA ASN A 564 31.46 -6.78 -13.37
C ASN A 564 29.96 -6.95 -13.63
N PHE A 565 29.59 -7.77 -14.62
CA PHE A 565 28.21 -8.11 -14.88
C PHE A 565 27.57 -8.86 -13.71
N SER A 566 28.28 -9.75 -13.03
CA SER A 566 27.83 -10.49 -11.86
C SER A 566 27.54 -9.58 -10.63
N ARG A 567 28.08 -8.36 -10.63
CA ARG A 567 27.87 -7.37 -9.56
C ARG A 567 26.57 -6.58 -9.73
N ILE A 568 25.92 -6.67 -10.89
CA ILE A 568 24.63 -6.03 -11.14
C ILE A 568 23.53 -6.66 -10.25
N SER A 569 22.72 -5.83 -9.63
CA SER A 569 21.65 -6.29 -8.74
C SER A 569 20.61 -7.13 -9.49
N GLY A 570 20.27 -8.30 -8.95
CA GLY A 570 19.33 -9.23 -9.58
C GLY A 570 19.96 -10.18 -10.61
N VAL A 571 21.28 -10.20 -10.74
CA VAL A 571 22.03 -11.15 -11.54
C VAL A 571 22.51 -12.31 -10.65
N GLY A 572 21.72 -13.37 -10.56
CA GLY A 572 22.09 -14.63 -9.94
C GLY A 572 22.88 -15.52 -10.88
N GLN A 573 23.43 -16.64 -10.36
CA GLN A 573 24.30 -17.53 -11.15
C GLN A 573 23.61 -18.11 -12.39
N GLU A 574 22.33 -18.48 -12.30
CA GLU A 574 21.60 -19.02 -13.44
C GLU A 574 21.38 -17.97 -14.54
N LYS A 575 21.05 -16.74 -14.18
CA LYS A 575 20.90 -15.64 -15.12
C LYS A 575 22.24 -15.23 -15.75
N LEU A 576 23.32 -15.26 -14.96
CA LEU A 576 24.68 -15.03 -15.46
C LEU A 576 25.08 -16.05 -16.54
N LYS A 577 24.84 -17.33 -16.28
CA LYS A 577 25.11 -18.40 -17.25
C LYS A 577 24.29 -18.28 -18.52
N ARG A 578 22.98 -17.97 -18.40
CA ARG A 578 22.08 -17.92 -19.55
C ARG A 578 22.22 -16.65 -20.38
N TYR A 579 22.41 -15.52 -19.76
CA TYR A 579 22.27 -14.20 -20.41
C TYR A 579 23.55 -13.36 -20.31
N GLY A 580 24.46 -13.66 -19.38
CA GLY A 580 25.65 -12.85 -19.11
C GLY A 580 26.44 -12.51 -20.35
N LYS A 581 26.79 -13.53 -21.17
CA LYS A 581 27.57 -13.36 -22.41
C LYS A 581 26.80 -12.44 -23.40
N ILE A 582 25.51 -12.68 -23.62
CA ILE A 582 24.69 -11.96 -24.61
C ILE A 582 24.64 -10.47 -24.28
N PHE A 583 24.32 -10.16 -23.02
CA PHE A 583 24.22 -8.76 -22.58
C PHE A 583 25.58 -8.07 -22.53
N THR A 584 26.64 -8.77 -22.09
CA THR A 584 28.00 -8.22 -22.06
C THR A 584 28.49 -7.87 -23.46
N GLU A 585 28.26 -8.73 -24.46
CA GLU A 585 28.61 -8.49 -25.87
C GLU A 585 27.83 -7.29 -26.45
N ALA A 586 26.54 -7.17 -26.14
CA ALA A 586 25.72 -6.02 -26.55
C ALA A 586 26.23 -4.70 -25.93
N ILE A 587 26.59 -4.72 -24.64
CA ILE A 587 27.16 -3.56 -23.93
C ILE A 587 28.51 -3.19 -24.49
N GLN A 588 29.41 -4.18 -24.75
CA GLN A 588 30.71 -3.94 -25.36
C GLN A 588 30.60 -3.31 -26.74
N THR A 589 29.67 -3.80 -27.56
CA THR A 589 29.44 -3.29 -28.92
C THR A 589 29.01 -1.83 -28.87
N TYR A 590 28.03 -1.52 -27.98
CA TYR A 590 27.57 -0.16 -27.76
C TYR A 590 28.67 0.76 -27.21
N ALA A 591 29.43 0.30 -26.22
CA ALA A 591 30.50 1.06 -25.59
C ALA A 591 31.60 1.44 -26.59
N ARG A 592 31.99 0.51 -27.48
CA ARG A 592 32.97 0.76 -28.56
C ARG A 592 32.43 1.76 -29.57
N ALA A 593 31.18 1.61 -30.03
CA ALA A 593 30.58 2.48 -31.04
C ALA A 593 30.41 3.93 -30.53
N ASN A 594 30.17 4.11 -29.23
CA ASN A 594 29.91 5.41 -28.63
C ASN A 594 31.08 5.96 -27.78
N HIS A 595 32.24 5.30 -27.82
CA HIS A 595 33.44 5.67 -27.05
C HIS A 595 33.19 5.84 -25.55
N ARG A 596 32.35 4.96 -24.95
CA ARG A 596 32.00 5.02 -23.53
C ARG A 596 32.86 4.06 -22.73
N PRO A 597 33.57 4.53 -21.67
CA PRO A 597 34.35 3.65 -20.82
C PRO A 597 33.44 2.87 -19.84
N GLU A 598 33.90 1.68 -19.45
CA GLU A 598 33.33 0.95 -18.34
C GLU A 598 33.46 1.76 -17.05
N ARG A 599 32.41 1.76 -16.22
CA ARG A 599 32.42 2.39 -14.89
C ARG A 599 32.42 1.29 -13.82
N GLU A 600 33.08 1.53 -12.71
CA GLU A 600 33.10 0.57 -11.61
C GLU A 600 31.69 0.44 -11.01
N VAL A 601 31.20 -0.80 -10.93
CA VAL A 601 29.94 -1.10 -10.22
C VAL A 601 30.22 -0.95 -8.73
N PRO A 602 29.54 -0.01 -8.02
CA PRO A 602 29.80 0.18 -6.60
C PRO A 602 29.50 -1.09 -5.82
N LEU A 603 30.40 -1.48 -4.94
CA LEU A 603 30.10 -2.53 -3.97
C LEU A 603 28.88 -2.08 -3.12
N PRO A 604 27.92 -2.98 -2.86
CA PRO A 604 26.78 -2.65 -2.03
C PRO A 604 27.24 -2.06 -0.71
N ARG A 605 26.83 -0.83 -0.40
CA ARG A 605 27.12 -0.26 0.91
C ARG A 605 26.42 -1.16 1.94
N PRO A 606 27.12 -1.60 2.99
CA PRO A 606 26.48 -2.37 4.05
C PRO A 606 25.23 -1.60 4.49
N ALA A 607 24.09 -2.29 4.55
CA ALA A 607 22.86 -1.70 5.01
C ALA A 607 23.19 -0.97 6.32
N ARG A 608 22.87 0.34 6.39
CA ARG A 608 22.95 1.01 7.70
C ARG A 608 22.13 0.12 8.62
N PRO A 609 22.72 -0.37 9.73
CA PRO A 609 21.97 -1.19 10.67
C PRO A 609 20.66 -0.46 10.95
N PRO A 610 19.52 -1.15 11.01
CA PRO A 610 18.25 -0.52 11.31
C PRO A 610 18.56 0.38 12.48
N ARG A 611 18.22 1.69 12.37
CA ARG A 611 18.55 2.64 13.46
C ARG A 611 18.07 1.93 14.69
N SER A 612 19.04 1.41 15.43
CA SER A 612 18.84 0.57 16.58
C SER A 612 17.65 1.15 17.34
N ASN A 613 16.84 0.32 17.95
CA ASN A 613 15.70 0.55 18.83
C ASN A 613 15.90 1.68 19.86
N ARG A 614 16.66 2.70 19.49
CA ARG A 614 16.92 3.89 20.30
C ARG A 614 15.60 4.62 20.41
N LEU A 615 15.09 4.62 21.60
CA LEU A 615 14.00 5.47 22.02
C LEU A 615 14.19 6.87 21.43
N GLY A 616 13.19 7.38 20.74
CA GLY A 616 13.20 8.76 20.25
C GLY A 616 13.41 9.70 21.45
N PRO A 617 13.93 10.92 21.22
CA PRO A 617 14.21 11.88 22.32
C PRO A 617 13.04 12.00 23.30
N THR A 618 11.84 12.07 22.79
CA THR A 618 10.57 12.15 23.53
C THR A 618 10.35 10.99 24.54
N TYR A 619 10.69 9.77 24.17
CA TYR A 619 10.54 8.62 25.08
C TYR A 619 11.65 8.57 26.12
N ARG A 620 12.88 9.00 25.78
CA ARG A 620 14.00 9.11 26.74
C ARG A 620 13.70 10.12 27.82
N GLU A 621 13.21 11.30 27.45
CA GLU A 621 12.81 12.32 28.40
C GLU A 621 11.70 11.81 29.34
N THR A 622 10.71 11.04 28.83
CA THR A 622 9.73 10.40 29.72
C THR A 622 10.38 9.35 30.62
N GLN A 623 11.30 8.53 30.09
CA GLN A 623 12.02 7.52 30.85
C GLN A 623 12.82 8.14 32.01
N GLU A 624 13.52 9.24 31.75
CA GLU A 624 14.27 9.99 32.77
C GLU A 624 13.37 10.54 33.86
N LEU A 625 12.19 11.07 33.51
CA LEU A 625 11.24 11.59 34.49
C LEU A 625 10.56 10.46 35.30
N VAL A 626 10.33 9.29 34.69
CA VAL A 626 9.86 8.08 35.40
C VAL A 626 10.91 7.59 36.39
N GLN A 627 12.22 7.64 36.07
CA GLN A 627 13.29 7.29 36.96
C GLN A 627 13.37 8.23 38.19
N GLN A 628 12.93 9.48 37.99
CA GLN A 628 12.82 10.46 39.10
C GLN A 628 11.56 10.27 39.96
N LYS A 629 10.73 9.22 39.65
CA LYS A 629 9.51 8.87 40.37
C LYS A 629 8.46 10.00 40.43
N LEU A 630 8.36 10.79 39.35
CA LEU A 630 7.36 11.87 39.26
C LEU A 630 5.99 11.34 38.91
N SER A 631 4.90 11.98 39.37
CA SER A 631 3.54 11.62 38.98
C SER A 631 3.28 11.92 37.49
N VAL A 632 2.32 11.23 36.87
CA VAL A 632 1.96 11.42 35.45
C VAL A 632 1.59 12.89 35.17
N GLU A 633 0.87 13.55 36.09
CA GLU A 633 0.48 14.95 35.97
C GLU A 633 1.70 15.88 36.04
N LYS A 634 2.66 15.57 36.91
CA LYS A 634 3.89 16.37 37.03
C LYS A 634 4.78 16.23 35.80
N MET A 635 4.91 15.00 35.27
CA MET A 635 5.62 14.75 34.01
C MET A 635 4.93 15.46 32.83
N ALA A 636 3.60 15.43 32.77
CA ALA A 636 2.81 16.12 31.76
C ALA A 636 3.05 17.64 31.79
N SER A 637 3.01 18.23 32.97
CA SER A 637 3.27 19.66 33.20
C SER A 637 4.69 20.06 32.78
N LEU A 638 5.71 19.30 33.19
CA LEU A 638 7.12 19.58 32.85
C LEU A 638 7.42 19.51 31.35
N ARG A 639 6.70 18.63 30.64
CA ARG A 639 6.90 18.41 29.21
C ARG A 639 5.91 19.16 28.31
N GLY A 640 4.96 19.88 28.87
CA GLY A 640 3.91 20.55 28.10
C GLY A 640 3.03 19.58 27.31
N LEU A 641 2.86 18.32 27.77
CA LEU A 641 2.09 17.26 27.13
C LEU A 641 0.84 16.93 27.94
N ALA A 642 -0.16 16.30 27.29
CA ALA A 642 -1.32 15.77 28.00
C ALA A 642 -0.94 14.55 28.88
N ALA A 643 -1.57 14.37 30.05
CA ALA A 643 -1.35 13.22 30.92
C ALA A 643 -1.56 11.87 30.19
N GLY A 644 -2.55 11.77 29.29
CA GLY A 644 -2.79 10.60 28.45
C GLY A 644 -1.61 10.28 27.50
N THR A 645 -0.90 11.30 27.01
CA THR A 645 0.30 11.13 26.17
C THR A 645 1.47 10.56 26.98
N ILE A 646 1.66 11.04 28.21
CA ILE A 646 2.67 10.49 29.12
C ILE A 646 2.36 9.03 29.47
N ALA A 647 1.11 8.71 29.77
CA ALA A 647 0.68 7.34 30.04
C ALA A 647 0.97 6.41 28.85
N ALA A 648 0.65 6.84 27.63
CA ALA A 648 0.96 6.09 26.42
C ALA A 648 2.49 5.91 26.19
N HIS A 649 3.29 6.92 26.54
CA HIS A 649 4.76 6.79 26.50
C HIS A 649 5.26 5.74 27.48
N ILE A 650 4.74 5.72 28.70
CA ILE A 650 5.12 4.74 29.75
C ILE A 650 4.70 3.34 29.31
N GLU A 651 3.48 3.16 28.82
CA GLU A 651 2.99 1.87 28.29
C GLU A 651 3.91 1.36 27.16
N LYS A 652 4.33 2.24 26.27
CA LYS A 652 5.23 1.90 25.16
C LYS A 652 6.66 1.56 25.63
N LEU A 653 7.14 2.19 26.70
CA LEU A 653 8.43 1.85 27.34
C LEU A 653 8.36 0.45 27.96
N VAL A 654 7.31 0.16 28.72
CA VAL A 654 7.08 -1.17 29.33
C VAL A 654 6.93 -2.25 28.26
N SER A 655 6.12 -2.03 27.23
CA SER A 655 5.89 -3.01 26.15
C SER A 655 7.15 -3.33 25.33
N ARG A 656 8.17 -2.45 25.39
CA ARG A 656 9.48 -2.67 24.77
C ARG A 656 10.49 -3.36 25.69
N GLY A 657 10.10 -3.68 26.90
CA GLY A 657 10.98 -4.33 27.88
C GLY A 657 12.00 -3.40 28.51
N GLU A 658 11.81 -2.07 28.43
CA GLU A 658 12.68 -1.12 29.13
C GLU A 658 12.54 -1.29 30.63
N LYS A 659 13.67 -1.34 31.35
CA LYS A 659 13.69 -1.46 32.80
C LYS A 659 13.30 -0.13 33.44
N ILE A 660 12.01 0.07 33.66
CA ILE A 660 11.46 1.23 34.38
C ILE A 660 10.63 0.76 35.57
N ASP A 661 10.81 1.42 36.73
CA ASP A 661 9.98 1.18 37.90
C ASP A 661 8.73 2.05 37.80
N ILE A 662 7.58 1.43 37.60
CA ILE A 662 6.27 2.08 37.52
C ILE A 662 5.35 1.73 38.68
N ASP A 663 5.80 0.93 39.65
CA ASP A 663 4.97 0.48 40.78
C ASP A 663 4.46 1.66 41.63
N TYR A 664 5.22 2.74 41.74
CA TYR A 664 4.80 3.96 42.44
C TYR A 664 3.64 4.71 41.76
N LEU A 665 3.32 4.41 40.49
CA LEU A 665 2.19 5.00 39.74
C LEU A 665 0.88 4.19 39.93
N ARG A 666 0.91 3.08 40.67
CA ARG A 666 -0.30 2.29 40.95
C ARG A 666 -1.28 3.12 41.76
N PRO A 667 -2.57 3.17 41.36
CA PRO A 667 -3.60 3.80 42.15
C PRO A 667 -3.82 3.03 43.46
N PRO A 668 -4.39 3.66 44.49
CA PRO A 668 -4.79 2.98 45.73
C PRO A 668 -5.58 1.70 45.47
N VAL A 669 -5.37 0.67 46.29
CA VAL A 669 -5.91 -0.69 46.09
C VAL A 669 -7.41 -0.70 45.78
N GLU A 670 -8.21 0.11 46.46
CA GLU A 670 -9.66 0.20 46.22
C GLU A 670 -10.01 0.72 44.82
N LYS A 671 -9.26 1.67 44.28
CA LYS A 671 -9.42 2.18 42.89
C LYS A 671 -8.95 1.16 41.89
N PHE A 672 -7.86 0.48 42.18
CA PHE A 672 -7.29 -0.55 41.30
C PHE A 672 -8.26 -1.73 41.12
N GLU A 673 -8.86 -2.22 42.20
CA GLU A 673 -9.84 -3.33 42.14
C GLU A 673 -11.14 -2.92 41.43
N LYS A 674 -11.60 -1.67 41.57
CA LYS A 674 -12.75 -1.16 40.80
C LYS A 674 -12.46 -1.09 39.32
N ILE A 675 -11.26 -0.64 38.90
CA ILE A 675 -10.83 -0.58 37.52
C ILE A 675 -10.72 -2.01 36.95
N LYS A 676 -10.07 -2.93 37.67
CA LYS A 676 -9.92 -4.34 37.29
C LYS A 676 -11.25 -5.05 37.10
N ALA A 677 -12.22 -4.83 38.00
CA ALA A 677 -13.55 -5.37 37.90
C ALA A 677 -14.36 -4.78 36.73
N ALA A 678 -14.13 -3.53 36.37
CA ALA A 678 -14.74 -2.91 35.17
C ALA A 678 -14.19 -3.53 33.88
N PHE A 679 -12.87 -3.76 33.77
CA PHE A 679 -12.23 -4.42 32.62
C PHE A 679 -12.58 -5.93 32.48
N GLN A 680 -12.96 -6.60 33.57
CA GLN A 680 -13.43 -7.99 33.52
C GLN A 680 -14.90 -8.13 33.10
N ARG A 681 -15.66 -7.04 33.09
CA ARG A 681 -17.09 -6.98 32.68
C ARG A 681 -17.30 -6.46 31.25
N SER A 682 -16.27 -5.86 30.65
CA SER A 682 -16.23 -5.42 29.24
C SER A 682 -15.55 -6.49 28.36
#